data_32957012073ba056972ab4bd9989e3ac
#
_entry.id   32957012073ba056972ab4bd9989e3ac
#
_cell.length_a   1.000
_cell.length_b   1.000
_cell.length_c   1.000
_cell.angle_alpha   90.00
_cell.angle_beta   90.00
_cell.angle_gamma   90.00
#
_symmetry.space_group_name_H-M   'P 1'
#
loop_
_entity.id
_entity.type
_entity.pdbx_description
1 polymer ?
#
loop_
_entity_poly.entity_id
_entity_poly.type
_entity_poly.pdbx_seq_one_letter_code
_entity_poly.pdbx_strand_id
1 'polypeptide(L)'
;VSALGVAVLGIAALFTPVPALAAPAPDHTTMVSEVPTDKTPNINDGNVVAIHDAGTKVIVGGSFTKAQNRGSSPVEVTRKGVLAFDKATGKLDEAFAPVLDGEVTAIIAGPTPGTVYLAGTFNQVNGTNFRKLALLNVADGTPVAGFKGPAFNGTVSDIALVDGRLLVGGIFSTVTATTTRNGLASLNPTTGAVTDYLTVALTENHNWTSTNGGAKAGVGVEKLTVSPDGKHLVVIGNFKKANGVVHDQIVRIDLGDSAATIADWNTDRYSAACRYISFDSYVRDVQFSPDSKYFVVVTTGAAYPGTLCDSAARWETTASGDGQQPTWVNYSGGDTFLSTGISEKAIYVGGHFRWSNNPIGRDKAGPGAVPRASIAALDPASGLPLSWNPGRHPRGYGVTEMLVTPEGLWLGSDQEYIGNFDYQRKRLAFFPLDGGNAPHSTSTKGLPGDVYQAGRAAQTEVLYRVNAGGPAIPATDGGPDWAGDTATEPSPYHNSGSNVQPYSTNATFDATVPASTPATLFNSERWDQATAPDMQWDIPVAAGTRVDVRLYLANRYAKTGVVGARKFDVSIDGVLKLNDFDPVAAAGGTDRGTMRSFSVVSDGVVDIDFGRVVENPLVQGIEIVKTAPTPDAADVLYRVNAGGDQLAAPSGPAWAGDTVAAPSPYHNTGSNVQPYTTNAKLDATVPAGTPVALYNSERWDLATAPDMQWDFPVPAGTPVQVRLYLANRYAKTGVVGARKFDVSIDGVLKLNDYDPVAGAGGTDRGTMRAFAVTSDGNIDIDFGRVVENPLVQGIEIVKLPPVPPTTTLDTVTKRSYDGATAVGNASSVANPDNTKWSAVKGAFWVGGDLFYGVNGDLYKRSFDGTTFGTPKKVDPYHDAKWDLVVTGSAPEGSTYAGMTVDFSAELPNVTGMFYTGGRIYYTLAGQSTLFWRGFAPDTGVVGAERTTVTGTTAFADAGGLFLDGSTLYVVSRITGNLSSMAWSDGAPTGSATVRSGPGVDNVDWRGTSVFVGP
;
A
#
# COMPACT_ATOMS: atom_id res chain seq x y z
N VAL A 1 14.83 44.75 73.20
CA VAL A 1 13.59 44.60 73.90
C VAL A 1 12.63 43.89 73.02
N SER A 2 12.11 42.78 73.47
CA SER A 2 11.10 41.91 72.89
C SER A 2 11.55 40.87 71.83
N ALA A 3 11.79 39.67 72.34
CA ALA A 3 11.96 38.46 71.59
C ALA A 3 10.56 37.98 71.11
N LEU A 4 10.49 37.57 69.79
CA LEU A 4 9.36 36.79 69.32
C LEU A 4 9.87 35.36 69.01
N GLY A 5 9.31 34.42 69.76
CA GLY A 5 9.57 32.99 69.58
C GLY A 5 8.83 32.50 68.31
N VAL A 6 9.53 31.86 67.43
CA VAL A 6 8.94 31.12 66.29
C VAL A 6 8.77 29.65 66.70
N ALA A 7 7.51 29.24 66.82
CA ALA A 7 7.12 27.83 66.95
C ALA A 7 7.22 27.13 65.62
N VAL A 8 8.12 26.18 65.46
CA VAL A 8 8.20 25.30 64.30
C VAL A 8 7.15 24.17 64.49
N LEU A 9 6.05 24.24 63.76
CA LEU A 9 5.13 23.10 63.56
C LEU A 9 5.77 22.13 62.55
N GLY A 10 6.19 20.97 63.03
CA GLY A 10 6.59 19.84 62.18
C GLY A 10 5.36 19.25 61.50
N ILE A 11 5.24 19.48 60.19
CA ILE A 11 4.28 18.75 59.34
C ILE A 11 4.91 17.42 58.98
N ALA A 12 4.45 16.35 59.64
CA ALA A 12 4.73 14.99 59.17
C ALA A 12 3.99 14.78 57.86
N ALA A 13 4.71 14.86 56.75
CA ALA A 13 4.20 14.46 55.45
C ALA A 13 3.96 12.95 55.47
N LEU A 14 2.70 12.55 55.48
CA LEU A 14 2.28 11.20 55.16
C LEU A 14 2.58 10.99 53.65
N PHE A 15 3.72 10.37 53.38
CA PHE A 15 3.97 9.80 52.03
C PHE A 15 3.03 8.59 51.87
N THR A 16 1.92 8.79 51.19
CA THR A 16 1.21 7.67 50.58
C THR A 16 2.17 7.08 49.54
N PRO A 17 2.42 5.76 49.51
CA PRO A 17 3.20 5.17 48.44
C PRO A 17 2.43 5.36 47.14
N VAL A 18 3.01 6.12 46.19
CA VAL A 18 2.56 6.15 44.79
C VAL A 18 2.73 4.71 44.32
N PRO A 19 1.69 4.07 43.74
CA PRO A 19 1.85 2.76 43.15
C PRO A 19 2.97 2.83 42.11
N ALA A 20 3.88 1.88 42.10
CA ALA A 20 4.91 1.77 41.08
C ALA A 20 4.19 1.54 39.75
N LEU A 21 4.07 2.60 38.96
CA LEU A 21 3.77 2.45 37.54
C LEU A 21 4.85 1.56 36.93
N ALA A 22 4.46 0.61 36.10
CA ALA A 22 5.40 -0.11 35.27
C ALA A 22 6.37 0.90 34.65
N ALA A 23 7.68 0.59 34.67
CA ALA A 23 8.69 1.47 34.11
C ALA A 23 8.24 1.84 32.68
N PRO A 24 8.30 3.11 32.29
CA PRO A 24 7.91 3.52 30.96
C PRO A 24 8.66 2.67 29.94
N ALA A 25 7.94 2.18 28.94
CA ALA A 25 8.51 1.39 27.87
C ALA A 25 9.69 2.16 27.24
N PRO A 26 10.78 1.48 26.87
CA PRO A 26 11.97 2.14 26.35
C PRO A 26 11.67 2.84 25.00
N ASP A 27 11.88 4.15 24.96
CA ASP A 27 11.75 4.97 23.74
C ASP A 27 13.03 4.83 22.88
N HIS A 28 13.04 3.84 22.01
CA HIS A 28 14.12 3.66 21.05
C HIS A 28 13.88 4.52 19.79
N THR A 29 14.80 5.44 19.50
CA THR A 29 14.78 6.22 18.27
C THR A 29 15.41 5.49 17.08
N THR A 30 16.22 4.46 17.35
CA THR A 30 16.91 3.60 16.38
C THR A 30 16.70 2.14 16.70
N MET A 31 17.05 1.24 15.79
CA MET A 31 17.35 -0.14 16.11
C MET A 31 18.62 -0.21 16.96
N VAL A 32 18.88 -1.33 17.61
CA VAL A 32 20.13 -1.54 18.33
C VAL A 32 21.30 -1.78 17.36
N SER A 33 22.53 -1.60 17.84
CA SER A 33 23.75 -1.91 17.09
C SER A 33 23.77 -3.39 16.66
N GLU A 34 24.42 -3.71 15.55
CA GLU A 34 24.72 -5.12 15.17
C GLU A 34 25.90 -5.71 15.93
N VAL A 35 26.68 -4.85 16.60
CA VAL A 35 27.86 -5.26 17.35
C VAL A 35 27.54 -5.36 18.85
N PRO A 36 27.53 -6.58 19.41
CA PRO A 36 27.26 -6.75 20.82
C PRO A 36 28.43 -6.26 21.69
N THR A 37 28.11 -5.63 22.83
CA THR A 37 29.14 -5.21 23.80
C THR A 37 29.94 -6.40 24.34
N ASP A 38 31.14 -6.16 24.82
CA ASP A 38 31.97 -7.15 25.52
C ASP A 38 31.75 -7.19 27.05
N LYS A 39 30.83 -6.34 27.56
CA LYS A 39 30.53 -6.20 28.99
C LYS A 39 29.48 -7.21 29.48
N THR A 40 29.71 -8.49 29.17
CA THR A 40 28.87 -9.60 29.68
C THR A 40 29.80 -10.70 30.20
N PRO A 41 29.44 -11.43 31.29
CA PRO A 41 30.15 -12.63 31.70
C PRO A 41 29.91 -13.75 30.66
N ASN A 42 30.70 -14.79 30.71
CA ASN A 42 30.46 -16.04 30.01
C ASN A 42 29.67 -17.02 30.89
N ILE A 43 28.61 -17.59 30.36
CA ILE A 43 27.87 -18.69 30.99
C ILE A 43 28.27 -19.96 30.22
N ASN A 44 28.81 -20.95 30.92
CA ASN A 44 29.57 -22.03 30.28
C ASN A 44 28.74 -23.28 29.96
N ASP A 45 27.56 -23.44 30.56
CA ASP A 45 26.65 -24.57 30.33
C ASP A 45 25.17 -24.12 30.39
N GLY A 46 24.24 -25.04 30.12
CA GLY A 46 22.80 -24.81 30.19
C GLY A 46 22.30 -23.71 29.25
N ASN A 47 21.16 -23.14 29.58
CA ASN A 47 20.48 -22.07 28.82
C ASN A 47 20.20 -20.86 29.71
N VAL A 48 20.15 -19.66 29.09
CA VAL A 48 19.64 -18.44 29.71
C VAL A 48 18.21 -18.21 29.17
N VAL A 49 17.23 -18.19 30.09
CA VAL A 49 15.79 -18.10 29.76
C VAL A 49 15.07 -16.96 30.49
N ALA A 50 15.79 -16.21 31.33
CA ALA A 50 15.26 -15.03 32.00
C ALA A 50 16.37 -14.00 32.23
N ILE A 51 16.08 -12.72 31.97
CA ILE A 51 17.00 -11.61 32.18
C ILE A 51 16.22 -10.45 32.81
N HIS A 52 16.81 -9.82 33.84
CA HIS A 52 16.24 -8.63 34.43
C HIS A 52 17.32 -7.58 34.68
N ASP A 53 17.06 -6.37 34.18
CA ASP A 53 17.92 -5.21 34.41
C ASP A 53 17.49 -4.51 35.70
N ALA A 54 18.30 -4.68 36.72
CA ALA A 54 18.09 -4.06 38.05
C ALA A 54 18.84 -2.70 38.17
N GLY A 55 19.16 -2.04 37.06
CA GLY A 55 19.83 -0.74 36.99
C GLY A 55 21.36 -0.86 36.98
N THR A 56 22.02 -0.98 38.10
CA THR A 56 23.50 -1.15 38.16
C THR A 56 23.93 -2.62 37.96
N LYS A 57 23.03 -3.55 38.14
CA LYS A 57 23.26 -5.00 37.99
C LYS A 57 22.28 -5.59 37.00
N VAL A 58 22.68 -6.63 36.29
CA VAL A 58 21.79 -7.47 35.50
C VAL A 58 21.72 -8.83 36.16
N ILE A 59 20.51 -9.34 36.37
CA ILE A 59 20.24 -10.65 36.96
C ILE A 59 19.79 -11.60 35.86
N VAL A 60 20.40 -12.76 35.77
CA VAL A 60 20.20 -13.74 34.71
C VAL A 60 19.78 -15.07 35.31
N GLY A 61 18.75 -15.67 34.76
CA GLY A 61 18.18 -16.95 35.17
C GLY A 61 18.19 -18.00 34.06
N GLY A 62 18.14 -19.26 34.46
CA GLY A 62 18.10 -20.37 33.52
C GLY A 62 18.42 -21.73 34.10
N SER A 63 18.92 -22.66 33.28
CA SER A 63 19.31 -24.01 33.63
C SER A 63 20.83 -24.20 33.84
N PHE A 64 21.60 -23.15 33.69
CA PHE A 64 23.05 -23.17 33.80
C PHE A 64 23.53 -23.47 35.24
N THR A 65 24.79 -23.94 35.31
CA THR A 65 25.43 -24.23 36.59
C THR A 65 26.78 -23.55 36.76
N LYS A 66 27.36 -23.02 35.67
CA LYS A 66 28.73 -22.50 35.62
C LYS A 66 28.81 -21.19 34.87
N ALA A 67 29.58 -20.25 35.42
CA ALA A 67 29.86 -18.98 34.83
C ALA A 67 31.29 -18.52 35.07
N GLN A 68 31.78 -17.55 34.27
CA GLN A 68 33.10 -16.96 34.46
C GLN A 68 33.15 -15.51 33.96
N ASN A 69 34.00 -14.69 34.55
CA ASN A 69 34.33 -13.41 34.00
C ASN A 69 35.07 -13.55 32.67
N ARG A 70 34.92 -12.61 31.77
CA ARG A 70 35.76 -12.52 30.58
C ARG A 70 37.15 -12.00 30.91
N GLY A 71 38.15 -12.45 30.17
CA GLY A 71 39.53 -12.05 30.38
C GLY A 71 40.54 -13.05 29.90
N SER A 72 41.83 -12.77 30.11
CA SER A 72 42.94 -13.64 29.66
C SER A 72 43.16 -14.88 30.55
N SER A 73 42.66 -14.87 31.79
CA SER A 73 42.78 -15.99 32.77
C SER A 73 41.45 -16.14 33.51
N PRO A 74 40.38 -16.57 32.85
CA PRO A 74 39.07 -16.64 33.47
C PRO A 74 39.03 -17.80 34.50
N VAL A 75 38.43 -17.51 35.66
CA VAL A 75 38.13 -18.53 36.69
C VAL A 75 36.66 -18.89 36.62
N GLU A 76 36.37 -20.16 36.39
CA GLU A 76 35.00 -20.68 36.40
C GLU A 76 34.50 -20.78 37.82
N VAL A 77 33.30 -20.28 38.06
CA VAL A 77 32.58 -20.34 39.34
C VAL A 77 31.25 -21.06 39.17
N THR A 78 30.81 -21.71 40.22
CA THR A 78 29.51 -22.38 40.29
C THR A 78 28.43 -21.31 40.52
N ARG A 79 27.40 -21.28 39.62
CA ARG A 79 26.21 -20.44 39.74
C ARG A 79 25.02 -21.28 39.26
N LYS A 80 24.22 -21.81 40.15
CA LYS A 80 23.11 -22.73 39.81
C LYS A 80 21.84 -21.95 39.59
N GLY A 81 21.41 -21.89 38.34
CA GLY A 81 20.11 -21.37 37.92
C GLY A 81 19.97 -19.84 37.94
N VAL A 82 20.84 -19.11 38.68
CA VAL A 82 20.79 -17.65 38.73
C VAL A 82 22.16 -17.05 39.04
N LEU A 83 22.42 -15.88 38.48
CA LEU A 83 23.59 -15.04 38.77
C LEU A 83 23.26 -13.55 38.62
N ALA A 84 24.08 -12.67 39.17
CA ALA A 84 24.09 -11.26 38.83
C ALA A 84 25.49 -10.83 38.42
N PHE A 85 25.56 -9.74 37.63
CA PHE A 85 26.80 -9.09 37.27
C PHE A 85 26.64 -7.57 37.20
N ASP A 86 27.74 -6.85 37.40
CA ASP A 86 27.79 -5.39 37.26
C ASP A 86 27.62 -4.99 35.80
N LYS A 87 26.59 -4.20 35.51
CA LYS A 87 26.20 -3.80 34.15
C LYS A 87 27.28 -3.00 33.42
N ALA A 88 28.03 -2.16 34.13
CA ALA A 88 29.03 -1.27 33.52
C ALA A 88 30.31 -2.02 33.13
N THR A 89 30.68 -3.05 33.92
CA THR A 89 31.95 -3.78 33.74
C THR A 89 31.80 -5.19 33.18
N GLY A 90 30.59 -5.78 33.23
CA GLY A 90 30.33 -7.17 32.86
C GLY A 90 30.88 -8.20 33.84
N LYS A 91 31.35 -7.77 35.04
CA LYS A 91 31.93 -8.68 36.04
C LYS A 91 30.85 -9.31 36.94
N LEU A 92 30.97 -10.62 37.14
CA LEU A 92 30.10 -11.37 38.08
C LEU A 92 30.09 -10.71 39.46
N ASP A 93 28.89 -10.58 40.02
CA ASP A 93 28.68 -10.12 41.38
C ASP A 93 28.88 -11.30 42.32
N GLU A 94 29.93 -11.22 43.16
CA GLU A 94 30.25 -12.26 44.10
C GLU A 94 29.30 -12.28 45.29
N ALA A 95 28.70 -11.15 45.67
CA ALA A 95 27.75 -11.04 46.76
C ALA A 95 26.40 -11.71 46.41
N PHE A 96 25.95 -11.56 45.13
CA PHE A 96 24.71 -12.17 44.67
C PHE A 96 24.96 -13.62 44.22
N ALA A 97 24.89 -14.54 45.11
CA ALA A 97 25.16 -15.96 44.82
C ALA A 97 24.16 -16.90 45.51
N PRO A 98 22.83 -16.71 45.29
CA PRO A 98 21.85 -17.63 45.89
C PRO A 98 21.99 -19.03 45.28
N VAL A 99 21.77 -20.06 46.14
CA VAL A 99 21.82 -21.48 45.72
C VAL A 99 20.42 -22.01 45.57
N LEU A 100 20.07 -22.40 44.31
CA LEU A 100 18.79 -23.01 44.00
C LEU A 100 18.94 -24.51 43.70
N ASP A 101 17.86 -25.27 43.89
CA ASP A 101 17.78 -26.71 43.56
C ASP A 101 17.03 -26.98 42.25
N GLY A 102 16.71 -25.95 41.48
CA GLY A 102 16.04 -26.03 40.18
C GLY A 102 16.29 -24.80 39.30
N GLU A 103 15.66 -24.76 38.14
CA GLU A 103 15.79 -23.70 37.12
C GLU A 103 14.98 -22.47 37.50
N VAL A 104 15.44 -21.29 36.97
CA VAL A 104 14.71 -20.03 36.98
C VAL A 104 14.14 -19.80 35.59
N THR A 105 12.81 -19.61 35.51
CA THR A 105 12.06 -19.41 34.26
C THR A 105 11.66 -17.97 34.03
N ALA A 106 11.52 -17.17 35.14
CA ALA A 106 11.19 -15.75 35.04
C ALA A 106 11.83 -14.94 36.16
N ILE A 107 12.22 -13.71 35.87
CA ILE A 107 12.79 -12.73 36.81
C ILE A 107 12.15 -11.37 36.54
N ILE A 108 11.56 -10.75 37.55
CA ILE A 108 11.01 -9.39 37.47
C ILE A 108 11.37 -8.56 38.69
N ALA A 109 11.28 -7.24 38.60
CA ALA A 109 11.41 -6.34 39.76
C ALA A 109 10.45 -6.74 40.88
N GLY A 110 10.93 -6.65 42.13
CA GLY A 110 10.09 -6.85 43.33
C GLY A 110 9.26 -5.58 43.65
N PRO A 111 8.36 -5.67 44.63
CA PRO A 111 7.44 -4.59 44.99
C PRO A 111 8.12 -3.39 45.68
N THR A 112 9.35 -3.57 46.11
CA THR A 112 10.18 -2.50 46.72
C THR A 112 11.52 -2.39 45.98
N PRO A 113 12.05 -1.17 45.79
CA PRO A 113 13.35 -1.02 45.16
C PRO A 113 14.43 -1.88 45.81
N GLY A 114 15.30 -2.48 44.99
CA GLY A 114 16.36 -3.37 45.45
C GLY A 114 15.90 -4.79 45.79
N THR A 115 14.68 -5.18 45.39
CA THR A 115 14.17 -6.56 45.48
C THR A 115 13.83 -7.11 44.10
N VAL A 116 13.86 -8.45 43.96
CA VAL A 116 13.61 -9.16 42.70
C VAL A 116 12.85 -10.46 42.96
N TYR A 117 11.82 -10.74 42.14
CA TYR A 117 11.18 -12.04 42.13
C TYR A 117 11.94 -13.00 41.21
N LEU A 118 12.06 -14.25 41.70
CA LEU A 118 12.45 -15.41 40.90
C LEU A 118 11.29 -16.40 40.86
N ALA A 119 10.96 -16.88 39.68
CA ALA A 119 10.01 -17.97 39.44
C ALA A 119 10.68 -19.13 38.72
N GLY A 120 10.20 -20.36 38.89
CA GLY A 120 10.78 -21.49 38.18
C GLY A 120 10.35 -22.88 38.67
N THR A 121 11.30 -23.84 38.55
CA THR A 121 11.10 -25.22 38.94
C THR A 121 11.68 -25.51 40.34
N PHE A 122 12.45 -24.60 40.92
CA PHE A 122 13.12 -24.76 42.21
C PHE A 122 12.13 -24.91 43.39
N ASN A 123 12.55 -25.62 44.44
CA ASN A 123 11.81 -25.74 45.68
C ASN A 123 12.50 -25.00 46.82
N GLN A 124 13.81 -24.79 46.71
CA GLN A 124 14.61 -24.18 47.77
C GLN A 124 15.49 -23.06 47.23
N VAL A 125 15.67 -22.03 48.07
CA VAL A 125 16.69 -20.98 47.93
C VAL A 125 17.51 -20.97 49.19
N ASN A 126 18.84 -21.13 49.09
CA ASN A 126 19.77 -21.19 50.25
C ASN A 126 19.33 -22.21 51.33
N GLY A 127 18.78 -23.39 50.93
CA GLY A 127 18.28 -24.41 51.81
C GLY A 127 16.92 -24.14 52.47
N THR A 128 16.31 -22.99 52.22
CA THR A 128 14.96 -22.63 52.70
C THR A 128 13.90 -22.92 51.61
N ASN A 129 12.75 -23.49 52.04
CA ASN A 129 11.67 -23.83 51.10
C ASN A 129 10.92 -22.62 50.60
N PHE A 130 10.89 -22.41 49.27
CA PHE A 130 10.13 -21.36 48.57
C PHE A 130 9.15 -21.90 47.55
N ARG A 131 9.30 -23.13 47.09
CA ARG A 131 8.39 -23.86 46.19
C ARG A 131 7.94 -23.03 44.96
N LYS A 132 8.86 -22.81 44.01
CA LYS A 132 8.66 -22.25 42.70
C LYS A 132 8.64 -20.71 42.61
N LEU A 133 8.56 -19.97 43.71
CA LEU A 133 8.48 -18.50 43.71
C LEU A 133 9.18 -17.94 44.97
N ALA A 134 10.14 -17.04 44.77
CA ALA A 134 10.88 -16.36 45.83
C ALA A 134 11.02 -14.86 45.59
N LEU A 135 11.09 -14.06 46.62
CA LEU A 135 11.45 -12.64 46.61
C LEU A 135 12.81 -12.47 47.27
N LEU A 136 13.81 -11.94 46.55
CA LEU A 136 15.18 -11.81 47.00
C LEU A 136 15.65 -10.35 47.04
N ASN A 137 16.64 -10.07 47.87
CA ASN A 137 17.37 -8.81 47.85
C ASN A 137 18.37 -8.81 46.67
N VAL A 138 18.37 -7.75 45.84
CA VAL A 138 19.30 -7.58 44.71
C VAL A 138 20.75 -7.40 45.18
N ALA A 139 20.93 -6.94 46.43
CA ALA A 139 22.27 -6.68 46.99
C ALA A 139 23.08 -7.96 47.10
N ASP A 140 22.47 -9.03 47.67
CA ASP A 140 23.19 -10.23 48.14
C ASP A 140 22.46 -11.57 47.84
N GLY A 141 21.28 -11.52 47.17
CA GLY A 141 20.50 -12.71 46.87
C GLY A 141 19.83 -13.41 48.05
N THR A 142 19.77 -12.74 49.22
CA THR A 142 19.07 -13.29 50.38
C THR A 142 17.56 -13.15 50.25
N PRO A 143 16.75 -14.10 50.73
CA PRO A 143 15.30 -13.98 50.73
C PRO A 143 14.80 -12.78 51.56
N VAL A 144 13.81 -12.04 51.00
CA VAL A 144 13.16 -10.93 51.70
C VAL A 144 12.30 -11.44 52.83
N ALA A 145 12.54 -10.94 54.06
CA ALA A 145 11.76 -11.32 55.23
C ALA A 145 10.29 -10.93 55.07
N GLY A 146 9.37 -11.82 55.42
CA GLY A 146 7.92 -11.59 55.34
C GLY A 146 7.24 -12.05 54.04
N PHE A 147 7.97 -12.24 52.94
CA PHE A 147 7.40 -12.89 51.78
C PHE A 147 7.38 -14.43 51.95
N LYS A 148 6.18 -14.98 51.82
CA LYS A 148 5.96 -16.42 51.84
C LYS A 148 5.06 -16.81 50.68
N GLY A 149 5.69 -17.13 49.54
CA GLY A 149 4.95 -17.65 48.37
C GLY A 149 4.14 -18.88 48.70
N PRO A 150 3.01 -19.12 48.02
CA PRO A 150 2.21 -20.30 48.21
C PRO A 150 2.96 -21.56 47.75
N ALA A 151 2.51 -22.73 48.19
CA ALA A 151 3.13 -24.01 47.83
C ALA A 151 2.57 -24.56 46.51
N PHE A 152 3.01 -23.99 45.41
CA PHE A 152 2.59 -24.44 44.06
C PHE A 152 2.93 -25.93 43.88
N ASN A 153 1.97 -26.69 43.33
CA ASN A 153 2.19 -28.12 43.05
C ASN A 153 2.86 -28.40 41.70
N GLY A 154 3.11 -27.35 40.89
CA GLY A 154 3.76 -27.43 39.60
C GLY A 154 4.61 -26.18 39.30
N THR A 155 5.26 -26.13 38.14
CA THR A 155 6.14 -25.06 37.74
C THR A 155 5.41 -23.72 37.69
N VAL A 156 6.06 -22.66 38.18
CA VAL A 156 5.69 -21.29 37.84
C VAL A 156 6.51 -20.89 36.59
N SER A 157 5.84 -20.72 35.46
CA SER A 157 6.48 -20.45 34.18
C SER A 157 6.82 -18.98 34.02
N ASP A 158 5.89 -18.10 34.38
CA ASP A 158 6.04 -16.67 34.21
C ASP A 158 5.24 -15.86 35.24
N ILE A 159 5.65 -14.59 35.47
CA ILE A 159 5.07 -13.69 36.47
C ILE A 159 5.04 -12.23 35.98
N ALA A 160 4.06 -11.46 36.43
CA ALA A 160 3.98 -10.02 36.20
C ALA A 160 3.53 -9.26 37.44
N LEU A 161 4.06 -8.06 37.65
CA LEU A 161 3.64 -7.17 38.73
C LEU A 161 2.89 -5.97 38.09
N VAL A 162 1.62 -5.79 38.50
CA VAL A 162 0.78 -4.70 37.99
C VAL A 162 -0.15 -4.18 39.09
N ASP A 163 -0.23 -2.88 39.25
CA ASP A 163 -1.13 -2.19 40.20
C ASP A 163 -1.15 -2.80 41.60
N GLY A 164 0.05 -3.13 42.16
CA GLY A 164 0.19 -3.72 43.49
C GLY A 164 -0.31 -5.15 43.60
N ARG A 165 -0.37 -5.88 42.48
CA ARG A 165 -0.76 -7.31 42.40
C ARG A 165 0.33 -8.10 41.67
N LEU A 166 0.70 -9.27 42.23
CA LEU A 166 1.59 -10.20 41.57
C LEU A 166 0.73 -11.25 40.83
N LEU A 167 0.75 -11.23 39.48
CA LEU A 167 0.10 -12.21 38.63
C LEU A 167 1.08 -13.36 38.38
N VAL A 168 0.60 -14.60 38.44
CA VAL A 168 1.42 -15.81 38.35
C VAL A 168 0.80 -16.76 37.35
N GLY A 169 1.59 -17.20 36.38
CA GLY A 169 1.22 -18.21 35.39
C GLY A 169 2.12 -19.44 35.46
N GLY A 170 1.60 -20.61 35.16
CA GLY A 170 2.41 -21.82 35.13
C GLY A 170 1.65 -23.12 34.94
N ILE A 171 2.34 -24.22 35.11
CA ILE A 171 1.81 -25.58 34.98
C ILE A 171 1.51 -26.11 36.40
N PHE A 172 0.48 -25.56 37.01
CA PHE A 172 0.03 -25.95 38.35
C PHE A 172 -1.51 -26.05 38.38
N SER A 173 -2.04 -26.84 39.31
CA SER A 173 -3.47 -26.97 39.56
C SER A 173 -3.87 -26.55 40.99
N THR A 174 -2.91 -26.44 41.88
CA THR A 174 -3.14 -25.98 43.25
C THR A 174 -2.04 -25.00 43.67
N VAL A 175 -2.43 -23.96 44.38
CA VAL A 175 -1.51 -22.93 44.96
C VAL A 175 -1.28 -23.10 46.45
N THR A 176 -2.21 -23.77 47.17
CA THR A 176 -2.09 -24.22 48.57
C THR A 176 -2.72 -25.60 48.72
N ALA A 177 -2.64 -26.20 49.89
CA ALA A 177 -3.29 -27.50 50.14
C ALA A 177 -4.81 -27.46 49.93
N THR A 178 -5.43 -26.30 50.03
CA THR A 178 -6.90 -26.12 49.99
C THR A 178 -7.37 -25.19 48.86
N THR A 179 -6.48 -24.51 48.11
CA THR A 179 -6.83 -23.55 47.08
C THR A 179 -6.46 -24.08 45.69
N THR A 180 -7.46 -24.40 44.91
CA THR A 180 -7.30 -24.77 43.49
C THR A 180 -7.19 -23.53 42.63
N ARG A 181 -6.19 -23.52 41.73
CA ARG A 181 -6.00 -22.54 40.67
C ARG A 181 -5.36 -23.27 39.48
N ASN A 182 -6.05 -23.30 38.36
CA ASN A 182 -5.58 -24.02 37.18
C ASN A 182 -4.80 -23.08 36.27
N GLY A 183 -3.48 -23.08 36.44
CA GLY A 183 -2.56 -22.36 35.56
C GLY A 183 -2.37 -20.88 35.87
N LEU A 184 -3.31 -20.19 36.48
CA LEU A 184 -3.27 -18.76 36.76
C LEU A 184 -3.63 -18.47 38.21
N ALA A 185 -2.94 -17.51 38.83
CA ALA A 185 -3.23 -17.02 40.19
C ALA A 185 -2.81 -15.56 40.35
N SER A 186 -3.38 -14.89 41.36
CA SER A 186 -2.94 -13.59 41.83
C SER A 186 -2.53 -13.65 43.29
N LEU A 187 -1.47 -12.91 43.65
CA LEU A 187 -0.91 -12.87 44.98
C LEU A 187 -0.78 -11.40 45.46
N ASN A 188 -0.82 -11.25 46.80
CA ASN A 188 -0.32 -10.04 47.41
C ASN A 188 1.21 -9.96 47.20
N PRO A 189 1.74 -8.88 46.62
CA PRO A 189 3.14 -8.81 46.18
C PRO A 189 4.12 -8.78 47.37
N THR A 190 3.71 -8.27 48.52
CA THR A 190 4.61 -8.14 49.70
C THR A 190 4.59 -9.41 50.58
N THR A 191 3.45 -10.07 50.72
CA THR A 191 3.30 -11.21 51.62
C THR A 191 3.30 -12.57 50.93
N GLY A 192 2.98 -12.60 49.61
CA GLY A 192 2.76 -13.82 48.83
C GLY A 192 1.41 -14.50 49.08
N ALA A 193 0.49 -13.87 49.84
CA ALA A 193 -0.84 -14.42 50.10
C ALA A 193 -1.68 -14.47 48.79
N VAL A 194 -2.37 -15.60 48.59
CA VAL A 194 -3.27 -15.77 47.42
C VAL A 194 -4.44 -14.80 47.49
N THR A 195 -4.82 -14.20 46.40
CA THR A 195 -5.98 -13.31 46.26
C THR A 195 -6.96 -13.88 45.21
N ASP A 196 -8.19 -13.36 45.23
CA ASP A 196 -9.22 -13.76 44.29
C ASP A 196 -9.35 -12.77 43.08
N TYR A 197 -8.33 -11.96 42.82
CA TYR A 197 -8.34 -11.00 41.74
C TYR A 197 -8.28 -11.70 40.37
N LEU A 198 -7.43 -12.73 40.21
CA LEU A 198 -7.31 -13.52 38.99
C LEU A 198 -7.67 -14.98 39.27
N THR A 199 -8.85 -15.40 38.82
CA THR A 199 -9.41 -16.73 39.07
C THR A 199 -9.71 -17.51 37.78
N VAL A 200 -9.25 -17.03 36.61
CA VAL A 200 -9.43 -17.70 35.34
C VAL A 200 -8.77 -19.08 35.37
N ALA A 201 -9.52 -20.11 35.05
CA ALA A 201 -9.09 -21.51 35.07
C ALA A 201 -8.79 -22.01 33.66
N LEU A 202 -7.56 -22.46 33.42
CA LEU A 202 -7.12 -23.04 32.15
C LEU A 202 -7.28 -24.55 32.19
N THR A 203 -7.88 -25.15 31.14
CA THR A 203 -8.19 -26.59 31.13
C THR A 203 -8.01 -27.18 29.75
N GLU A 204 -7.85 -28.50 29.69
CA GLU A 204 -7.66 -29.31 28.50
C GLU A 204 -6.34 -29.01 27.74
N ASN A 205 -5.70 -30.07 27.27
CA ASN A 205 -4.54 -29.91 26.37
C ASN A 205 -4.95 -29.42 25.00
N HIS A 206 -4.10 -28.64 24.35
CA HIS A 206 -4.31 -28.21 22.98
C HIS A 206 -4.39 -29.42 22.03
N ASN A 207 -3.33 -30.20 21.91
CA ASN A 207 -3.25 -31.30 20.95
C ASN A 207 -3.50 -32.68 21.58
N TRP A 208 -3.00 -32.92 22.78
CA TRP A 208 -3.02 -34.28 23.34
C TRP A 208 -4.44 -34.70 23.69
N THR A 209 -4.79 -35.92 23.26
CA THR A 209 -5.97 -36.67 23.75
C THR A 209 -5.54 -38.08 24.07
N SER A 210 -6.32 -38.79 24.88
CA SER A 210 -6.05 -40.20 25.19
C SER A 210 -6.06 -41.12 23.98
N THR A 211 -6.54 -40.68 22.86
CA THR A 211 -6.72 -41.44 21.61
C THR A 211 -5.71 -41.13 20.53
N ASN A 212 -5.11 -39.92 20.48
CA ASN A 212 -4.23 -39.53 19.39
C ASN A 212 -2.74 -39.91 19.56
N GLY A 213 -2.32 -40.28 20.76
CA GLY A 213 -0.95 -40.71 21.05
C GLY A 213 0.15 -39.65 20.81
N GLY A 214 -0.22 -38.38 20.70
CA GLY A 214 0.71 -37.25 20.47
C GLY A 214 1.58 -36.93 21.70
N ALA A 215 2.41 -35.91 21.56
CA ALA A 215 3.15 -35.32 22.67
C ALA A 215 2.20 -34.89 23.79
N LYS A 216 2.59 -35.14 25.04
CA LYS A 216 1.81 -34.73 26.22
C LYS A 216 2.64 -33.80 27.09
N ALA A 217 2.15 -32.59 27.29
CA ALA A 217 2.70 -31.64 28.25
C ALA A 217 1.68 -31.32 29.36
N GLY A 218 2.10 -30.63 30.41
CA GLY A 218 1.17 -30.14 31.42
C GLY A 218 0.27 -29.02 30.89
N VAL A 219 -0.98 -29.01 31.33
CA VAL A 219 -1.91 -27.92 31.06
C VAL A 219 -1.53 -26.69 31.87
N GLY A 220 -1.46 -25.53 31.24
CA GLY A 220 -1.16 -24.26 31.90
C GLY A 220 -0.49 -23.21 30.98
N VAL A 221 0.16 -22.26 31.64
CA VAL A 221 0.80 -21.09 31.03
C VAL A 221 2.23 -21.40 30.60
N GLU A 222 2.59 -20.99 29.37
CA GLU A 222 3.98 -20.90 28.91
C GLU A 222 4.54 -19.49 29.22
N LYS A 223 3.87 -18.45 28.75
CA LYS A 223 4.22 -17.04 28.97
C LYS A 223 2.97 -16.17 29.22
N LEU A 224 3.16 -15.07 29.91
CA LEU A 224 2.15 -14.05 30.11
C LEU A 224 2.79 -12.65 30.03
N THR A 225 2.03 -11.69 29.55
CA THR A 225 2.49 -10.30 29.45
C THR A 225 1.36 -9.33 29.78
N VAL A 226 1.68 -8.25 30.49
CA VAL A 226 0.74 -7.16 30.80
C VAL A 226 1.02 -5.99 29.86
N SER A 227 -0.03 -5.37 29.32
CA SER A 227 0.12 -4.16 28.53
C SER A 227 0.76 -3.04 29.37
N PRO A 228 1.62 -2.18 28.80
CA PRO A 228 2.25 -1.06 29.50
C PRO A 228 1.27 -0.11 30.20
N ASP A 229 0.04 0.01 29.70
CA ASP A 229 -1.03 0.81 30.33
C ASP A 229 -1.73 0.08 31.50
N GLY A 230 -1.31 -1.15 31.82
CA GLY A 230 -1.82 -1.93 32.94
C GLY A 230 -3.22 -2.54 32.76
N LYS A 231 -3.84 -2.41 31.58
CA LYS A 231 -5.26 -2.76 31.37
C LYS A 231 -5.51 -4.16 30.85
N HIS A 232 -4.53 -4.76 30.19
CA HIS A 232 -4.70 -6.04 29.51
C HIS A 232 -3.58 -7.02 29.91
N LEU A 233 -3.97 -8.29 30.08
CA LEU A 233 -3.08 -9.41 30.24
C LEU A 233 -3.30 -10.36 29.07
N VAL A 234 -2.26 -10.73 28.34
CA VAL A 234 -2.28 -11.83 27.38
C VAL A 234 -1.56 -13.02 27.98
N VAL A 235 -2.20 -14.17 27.90
CA VAL A 235 -1.70 -15.45 28.40
C VAL A 235 -1.64 -16.44 27.26
N ILE A 236 -0.50 -17.08 27.08
CA ILE A 236 -0.32 -18.15 26.10
C ILE A 236 0.18 -19.44 26.80
N GLY A 237 -0.17 -20.59 26.23
CA GLY A 237 0.29 -21.87 26.81
C GLY A 237 -0.44 -23.09 26.29
N ASN A 238 -0.24 -24.22 26.98
CA ASN A 238 -0.90 -25.44 26.65
C ASN A 238 -2.26 -25.53 27.36
N PHE A 239 -3.27 -25.00 26.75
CA PHE A 239 -4.66 -25.10 27.19
C PHE A 239 -5.61 -24.96 26.01
N LYS A 240 -6.79 -25.51 26.11
CA LYS A 240 -7.83 -25.39 25.08
C LYS A 240 -9.00 -24.51 25.53
N LYS A 241 -9.19 -24.37 26.83
CA LYS A 241 -10.31 -23.63 27.41
C LYS A 241 -9.85 -22.71 28.54
N ALA A 242 -10.48 -21.54 28.63
CA ALA A 242 -10.43 -20.63 29.77
C ALA A 242 -11.84 -20.49 30.35
N ASN A 243 -12.03 -20.79 31.65
CA ASN A 243 -13.35 -20.86 32.31
C ASN A 243 -14.39 -21.69 31.54
N GLY A 244 -13.96 -22.78 30.86
CA GLY A 244 -14.83 -23.65 30.08
C GLY A 244 -15.15 -23.21 28.68
N VAL A 245 -14.84 -21.97 28.29
CA VAL A 245 -14.99 -21.42 26.93
C VAL A 245 -13.73 -21.72 26.11
N VAL A 246 -13.87 -22.01 24.82
CA VAL A 246 -12.74 -22.31 23.92
C VAL A 246 -11.91 -21.04 23.69
N HIS A 247 -10.65 -21.12 24.13
CA HIS A 247 -9.58 -20.15 23.92
C HIS A 247 -8.29 -20.92 23.68
N ASP A 248 -8.16 -21.50 22.49
CA ASP A 248 -7.10 -22.49 22.22
C ASP A 248 -5.71 -21.82 22.19
N GLN A 249 -4.88 -22.18 23.16
CA GLN A 249 -3.51 -21.71 23.39
C GLN A 249 -3.33 -20.23 23.72
N ILE A 250 -4.37 -19.37 23.65
CA ILE A 250 -4.27 -17.95 23.93
C ILE A 250 -5.56 -17.40 24.55
N VAL A 251 -5.44 -16.56 25.57
CA VAL A 251 -6.56 -15.82 26.14
C VAL A 251 -6.14 -14.40 26.49
N ARG A 252 -6.95 -13.41 26.13
CA ARG A 252 -6.82 -12.02 26.60
C ARG A 252 -7.73 -11.80 27.83
N ILE A 253 -7.20 -11.14 28.83
CA ILE A 253 -7.87 -10.87 30.10
C ILE A 253 -7.81 -9.36 30.35
N ASP A 254 -8.92 -8.74 30.65
CA ASP A 254 -9.01 -7.34 31.04
C ASP A 254 -8.76 -7.21 32.56
N LEU A 255 -7.85 -6.31 32.91
CA LEU A 255 -7.43 -6.05 34.29
C LEU A 255 -8.24 -4.87 34.84
N GLY A 256 -9.40 -5.18 35.46
CA GLY A 256 -10.23 -4.17 36.14
C GLY A 256 -9.74 -3.85 37.56
N ASP A 257 -10.32 -2.84 38.17
CA ASP A 257 -9.94 -2.39 39.52
C ASP A 257 -10.10 -3.45 40.59
N SER A 258 -11.14 -4.28 40.53
CA SER A 258 -11.52 -5.26 41.55
C SER A 258 -11.31 -6.71 41.13
N ALA A 259 -11.33 -7.02 39.87
CA ALA A 259 -11.18 -8.38 39.32
C ALA A 259 -10.67 -8.36 37.89
N ALA A 260 -9.93 -9.39 37.54
CA ALA A 260 -9.53 -9.71 36.18
C ALA A 260 -10.57 -10.59 35.49
N THR A 261 -11.01 -10.23 34.28
CA THR A 261 -12.07 -10.93 33.53
C THR A 261 -11.61 -11.27 32.12
N ILE A 262 -12.08 -12.40 31.56
CA ILE A 262 -11.81 -12.73 30.16
C ILE A 262 -12.37 -11.62 29.27
N ALA A 263 -11.51 -11.09 28.38
CA ALA A 263 -11.86 -10.03 27.46
C ALA A 263 -12.78 -10.53 26.33
N ASP A 264 -13.58 -9.62 25.77
CA ASP A 264 -14.33 -9.87 24.53
C ASP A 264 -13.36 -9.88 23.32
N TRP A 265 -12.56 -10.96 23.25
CA TRP A 265 -11.59 -11.18 22.17
C TRP A 265 -11.30 -12.68 22.06
N ASN A 266 -11.42 -13.23 20.86
CA ASN A 266 -11.12 -14.63 20.61
C ASN A 266 -10.61 -14.88 19.18
N THR A 267 -9.82 -15.93 19.00
CA THR A 267 -9.31 -16.36 17.69
C THR A 267 -9.23 -17.88 17.63
N ASP A 268 -9.52 -18.44 16.48
CA ASP A 268 -9.34 -19.85 16.15
C ASP A 268 -7.99 -20.14 15.46
N ARG A 269 -7.18 -19.10 15.22
CA ARG A 269 -5.93 -19.21 14.45
C ARG A 269 -4.87 -20.10 15.11
N TYR A 270 -4.94 -20.31 16.43
CA TYR A 270 -4.06 -21.22 17.18
C TYR A 270 -4.66 -22.60 17.41
N SER A 271 -5.80 -22.93 16.78
CA SER A 271 -6.44 -24.26 16.91
C SER A 271 -5.83 -25.34 16.00
N ALA A 272 -4.95 -24.96 15.05
CA ALA A 272 -4.25 -25.91 14.20
C ALA A 272 -3.35 -26.85 15.01
N ALA A 273 -3.35 -28.13 14.66
CA ALA A 273 -2.59 -29.13 15.40
C ALA A 273 -1.06 -29.05 15.24
N CYS A 274 -0.56 -28.34 14.23
CA CYS A 274 0.86 -28.30 13.88
C CYS A 274 1.51 -29.70 13.92
N ARG A 275 2.73 -29.84 14.35
CA ARG A 275 3.39 -31.16 14.50
C ARG A 275 3.05 -31.76 15.85
N TYR A 276 1.81 -32.18 16.07
CA TYR A 276 1.28 -32.68 17.36
C TYR A 276 2.05 -33.87 17.97
N ILE A 277 2.73 -34.66 17.14
CA ILE A 277 3.56 -35.77 17.65
C ILE A 277 4.74 -35.24 18.47
N SER A 278 5.26 -34.05 18.12
CA SER A 278 6.41 -33.43 18.79
C SER A 278 6.02 -32.33 19.76
N PHE A 279 4.90 -31.69 19.57
CA PHE A 279 4.47 -30.51 20.30
C PHE A 279 3.01 -30.62 20.74
N ASP A 280 2.76 -30.70 22.06
CA ASP A 280 1.41 -30.58 22.61
C ASP A 280 0.90 -29.12 22.57
N SER A 281 1.81 -28.15 22.64
CA SER A 281 1.58 -26.72 22.44
C SER A 281 2.71 -26.12 21.62
N TYR A 282 2.38 -25.14 20.78
CA TYR A 282 3.39 -24.52 19.91
C TYR A 282 3.59 -23.02 20.11
N VAL A 283 2.82 -22.35 20.96
CA VAL A 283 3.09 -20.98 21.39
C VAL A 283 4.33 -20.92 22.26
N ARG A 284 5.17 -19.86 22.14
CA ARG A 284 6.46 -19.79 22.84
C ARG A 284 6.65 -18.51 23.63
N ASP A 285 6.39 -17.35 23.05
CA ASP A 285 6.52 -16.06 23.72
C ASP A 285 5.49 -15.06 23.25
N VAL A 286 5.20 -14.04 24.08
CA VAL A 286 4.26 -12.97 23.80
C VAL A 286 4.69 -11.68 24.49
N GLN A 287 4.72 -10.57 23.75
CA GLN A 287 5.05 -9.24 24.27
C GLN A 287 4.09 -8.19 23.71
N PHE A 288 3.76 -7.18 24.54
CA PHE A 288 3.06 -5.97 24.09
C PHE A 288 4.02 -4.94 23.48
N SER A 289 3.50 -4.14 22.56
CA SER A 289 4.16 -2.92 22.08
C SER A 289 4.27 -1.89 23.22
N PRO A 290 5.32 -1.02 23.19
CA PRO A 290 5.51 0.02 24.21
C PRO A 290 4.30 0.94 24.36
N ASP A 291 3.54 1.18 23.32
CA ASP A 291 2.33 2.04 23.31
C ASP A 291 1.02 1.30 23.60
N SER A 292 1.09 0.03 23.99
CA SER A 292 -0.06 -0.86 24.30
C SER A 292 -1.02 -1.12 23.14
N LYS A 293 -0.70 -0.71 21.90
CA LYS A 293 -1.63 -0.83 20.78
C LYS A 293 -1.73 -2.22 20.19
N TYR A 294 -0.67 -3.01 20.30
CA TYR A 294 -0.63 -4.36 19.75
C TYR A 294 0.24 -5.28 20.63
N PHE A 295 0.13 -6.57 20.38
CA PHE A 295 1.05 -7.58 20.90
C PHE A 295 1.48 -8.55 19.79
N VAL A 296 2.62 -9.18 20.00
CA VAL A 296 3.18 -10.17 19.06
C VAL A 296 3.31 -11.51 19.78
N VAL A 297 2.88 -12.57 19.12
CA VAL A 297 3.04 -13.97 19.57
C VAL A 297 3.99 -14.67 18.62
N VAL A 298 4.96 -15.41 19.16
CA VAL A 298 5.88 -16.24 18.39
C VAL A 298 5.68 -17.72 18.69
N THR A 299 5.94 -18.57 17.67
CA THR A 299 5.56 -19.99 17.72
C THR A 299 6.62 -20.94 17.15
N THR A 300 6.49 -22.22 17.48
CA THR A 300 7.10 -23.37 16.84
C THR A 300 6.06 -24.17 16.05
N GLY A 301 6.33 -25.40 15.66
CA GLY A 301 5.31 -26.34 15.19
C GLY A 301 5.50 -26.94 13.82
N ALA A 302 6.60 -26.67 13.15
CA ALA A 302 6.95 -27.06 11.77
C ALA A 302 6.12 -26.37 10.66
N ALA A 303 6.51 -26.57 9.40
CA ALA A 303 5.93 -25.86 8.24
C ALA A 303 4.53 -26.39 7.87
N TYR A 304 3.50 -25.68 8.30
CA TYR A 304 2.11 -25.91 7.93
C TYR A 304 1.52 -24.64 7.31
N PRO A 305 1.58 -24.45 5.99
CA PRO A 305 1.10 -23.24 5.32
C PRO A 305 -0.35 -22.89 5.69
N GLY A 306 -0.61 -21.60 5.88
CA GLY A 306 -1.94 -21.10 6.25
C GLY A 306 -2.28 -21.18 7.75
N THR A 307 -1.43 -21.82 8.56
CA THR A 307 -1.54 -21.87 10.03
C THR A 307 -0.60 -20.85 10.68
N LEU A 308 -0.59 -20.77 12.00
CA LEU A 308 0.39 -19.96 12.76
C LEU A 308 1.52 -20.82 13.35
N CYS A 309 1.82 -21.97 12.73
CA CYS A 309 2.99 -22.78 13.10
C CYS A 309 4.26 -22.10 12.58
N ASP A 310 5.34 -22.08 13.37
CA ASP A 310 6.64 -21.48 13.07
C ASP A 310 6.51 -20.03 12.55
N SER A 311 5.82 -19.20 13.31
CA SER A 311 5.50 -17.82 12.91
C SER A 311 5.69 -16.79 14.02
N ALA A 312 5.79 -15.54 13.64
CA ALA A 312 5.54 -14.36 14.45
C ALA A 312 4.29 -13.67 13.93
N ALA A 313 3.32 -13.35 14.78
CA ALA A 313 2.04 -12.78 14.39
C ALA A 313 1.67 -11.58 15.27
N ARG A 314 1.28 -10.46 14.67
CA ARG A 314 0.82 -9.24 15.33
C ARG A 314 -0.69 -9.22 15.49
N TRP A 315 -1.15 -8.84 16.68
CA TRP A 315 -2.55 -8.72 17.08
C TRP A 315 -2.84 -7.33 17.64
N GLU A 316 -3.94 -6.71 17.22
CA GLU A 316 -4.32 -5.39 17.71
C GLU A 316 -5.00 -5.48 19.09
N THR A 317 -4.55 -4.67 20.06
CA THR A 317 -5.09 -4.69 21.44
C THR A 317 -6.52 -4.21 21.52
N THR A 318 -6.92 -3.27 20.64
CA THR A 318 -8.28 -2.70 20.63
C THR A 318 -9.30 -3.55 19.88
N ALA A 319 -8.87 -4.63 19.21
CA ALA A 319 -9.78 -5.52 18.52
C ALA A 319 -10.68 -6.27 19.52
N SER A 320 -11.94 -6.52 19.15
CA SER A 320 -12.94 -7.23 19.99
C SER A 320 -13.78 -8.19 19.15
N GLY A 321 -14.42 -9.14 19.84
CA GLY A 321 -15.26 -10.16 19.23
C GLY A 321 -14.51 -11.45 18.86
N ASP A 322 -15.25 -12.40 18.33
CA ASP A 322 -14.73 -13.71 17.89
C ASP A 322 -14.08 -13.63 16.50
N GLY A 323 -13.26 -14.63 16.17
CA GLY A 323 -12.70 -14.80 14.83
C GLY A 323 -11.62 -13.80 14.45
N GLN A 324 -10.95 -13.20 15.44
CA GLN A 324 -9.90 -12.21 15.21
C GLN A 324 -8.78 -12.75 14.33
N GLN A 325 -8.27 -11.89 13.45
CA GLN A 325 -7.16 -12.21 12.54
C GLN A 325 -5.94 -11.35 12.85
N PRO A 326 -4.71 -11.89 12.65
CA PRO A 326 -3.51 -11.09 12.85
C PRO A 326 -3.37 -10.02 11.76
N THR A 327 -2.83 -8.86 12.12
CA THR A 327 -2.54 -7.77 11.17
C THR A 327 -1.52 -8.19 10.11
N TRP A 328 -0.54 -8.97 10.54
CA TRP A 328 0.44 -9.63 9.67
C TRP A 328 1.00 -10.90 10.34
N VAL A 329 1.55 -11.77 9.52
CA VAL A 329 2.26 -12.99 9.95
C VAL A 329 3.60 -13.05 9.21
N ASN A 330 4.69 -13.31 9.94
CA ASN A 330 5.99 -13.61 9.40
C ASN A 330 6.32 -15.08 9.67
N TYR A 331 6.77 -15.81 8.66
CA TYR A 331 7.06 -17.25 8.74
C TYR A 331 8.55 -17.52 8.58
N SER A 332 9.06 -18.52 9.30
CA SER A 332 10.43 -19.03 9.16
C SER A 332 10.57 -20.14 8.10
N GLY A 333 9.47 -20.81 7.77
CA GLY A 333 9.45 -21.91 6.80
C GLY A 333 9.82 -23.29 7.36
N GLY A 334 9.56 -23.52 8.64
CA GLY A 334 9.77 -24.83 9.29
C GLY A 334 10.75 -24.80 10.46
N ASP A 335 11.22 -23.63 10.83
CA ASP A 335 12.10 -23.41 11.97
C ASP A 335 11.40 -22.59 13.06
N THR A 336 11.80 -22.74 14.31
CA THR A 336 11.14 -22.18 15.49
C THR A 336 11.54 -20.73 15.77
N PHE A 337 10.54 -19.88 16.08
CA PHE A 337 10.71 -18.68 16.88
C PHE A 337 10.48 -19.00 18.35
N LEU A 338 11.35 -18.53 19.25
CA LEU A 338 11.31 -18.85 20.69
C LEU A 338 11.08 -17.63 21.58
N SER A 339 11.53 -16.45 21.18
CA SER A 339 11.46 -15.23 21.99
C SER A 339 11.20 -14.00 21.13
N THR A 340 10.65 -12.97 21.75
CA THR A 340 10.42 -11.67 21.12
C THR A 340 10.66 -10.53 22.11
N GLY A 341 11.17 -9.39 21.62
CA GLY A 341 11.31 -8.15 22.39
C GLY A 341 10.88 -6.99 21.49
N ILE A 342 10.06 -6.07 21.99
CA ILE A 342 9.46 -5.01 21.18
C ILE A 342 9.95 -3.64 21.64
N SER A 343 10.47 -2.85 20.70
CA SER A 343 10.70 -1.42 20.84
C SER A 343 9.75 -0.65 19.91
N GLU A 344 9.76 0.68 19.97
CA GLU A 344 8.96 1.49 19.05
C GLU A 344 9.38 1.34 17.58
N LYS A 345 10.65 1.02 17.33
CA LYS A 345 11.24 0.98 15.99
C LYS A 345 11.34 -0.41 15.40
N ALA A 346 11.34 -1.45 16.22
CA ALA A 346 11.56 -2.81 15.76
C ALA A 346 10.92 -3.84 16.69
N ILE A 347 10.47 -4.93 16.11
CA ILE A 347 10.10 -6.15 16.81
C ILE A 347 11.27 -7.13 16.62
N TYR A 348 12.04 -7.35 17.68
CA TYR A 348 13.12 -8.31 17.69
C TYR A 348 12.56 -9.71 17.91
N VAL A 349 12.99 -10.67 17.10
CA VAL A 349 12.61 -12.07 17.24
C VAL A 349 13.84 -12.94 17.31
N GLY A 350 13.77 -13.91 18.20
CA GLY A 350 14.83 -14.87 18.47
C GLY A 350 14.34 -16.31 18.33
N GLY A 351 15.26 -17.20 17.99
CA GLY A 351 14.91 -18.61 17.87
C GLY A 351 16.04 -19.41 17.25
N HIS A 352 15.66 -20.41 16.44
CA HIS A 352 16.62 -21.24 15.73
C HIS A 352 16.37 -21.27 14.22
N PHE A 353 15.77 -20.22 13.68
CA PHE A 353 15.39 -20.11 12.29
C PHE A 353 16.56 -19.72 11.37
N ARG A 354 16.42 -20.00 10.08
CA ARG A 354 17.34 -19.67 8.99
C ARG A 354 16.88 -18.48 8.17
N TRP A 355 15.59 -18.38 7.99
CA TRP A 355 14.95 -17.37 7.12
C TRP A 355 13.77 -16.71 7.81
N SER A 356 13.46 -15.54 7.34
CA SER A 356 12.24 -14.77 7.61
C SER A 356 11.48 -14.59 6.29
N ASN A 357 10.18 -14.25 6.31
CA ASN A 357 9.33 -14.10 5.13
C ASN A 357 9.30 -15.38 4.24
N ASN A 358 9.19 -16.56 4.87
CA ASN A 358 9.29 -17.87 4.21
C ASN A 358 8.04 -18.75 4.40
N PRO A 359 6.81 -18.29 4.01
CA PRO A 359 5.55 -18.99 4.33
C PRO A 359 5.40 -20.34 3.65
N ILE A 360 6.02 -20.55 2.49
CA ILE A 360 5.89 -21.76 1.68
C ILE A 360 7.15 -22.64 1.68
N GLY A 361 8.20 -22.20 2.37
CA GLY A 361 9.40 -23.02 2.61
C GLY A 361 9.07 -24.22 3.51
N ARG A 362 9.65 -25.38 3.22
CA ARG A 362 9.56 -26.58 4.07
C ARG A 362 10.98 -27.01 4.36
N ASP A 363 11.54 -26.48 5.45
CA ASP A 363 12.95 -26.66 5.83
C ASP A 363 13.98 -26.22 4.76
N LYS A 364 13.57 -25.34 3.85
CA LYS A 364 14.41 -24.71 2.81
C LYS A 364 13.89 -23.32 2.48
N ALA A 365 14.72 -22.50 1.82
CA ALA A 365 14.26 -21.21 1.29
C ALA A 365 13.16 -21.44 0.24
N GLY A 366 12.03 -20.76 0.40
CA GLY A 366 10.98 -20.60 -0.61
C GLY A 366 10.98 -19.18 -1.19
N PRO A 367 10.14 -18.89 -2.20
CA PRO A 367 10.00 -17.55 -2.76
C PRO A 367 9.76 -16.50 -1.67
N GLY A 368 10.60 -15.46 -1.64
CA GLY A 368 10.55 -14.38 -0.66
C GLY A 368 11.36 -14.60 0.61
N ALA A 369 11.96 -15.79 0.80
CA ALA A 369 12.80 -16.08 1.97
C ALA A 369 14.01 -15.12 2.05
N VAL A 370 14.19 -14.50 3.20
CA VAL A 370 15.30 -13.56 3.51
C VAL A 370 16.22 -14.19 4.54
N PRO A 371 17.56 -14.20 4.34
CA PRO A 371 18.51 -14.74 5.30
C PRO A 371 18.42 -14.05 6.66
N ARG A 372 18.15 -14.82 7.71
CA ARG A 372 18.11 -14.34 9.11
C ARG A 372 18.53 -15.47 10.04
N ALA A 373 19.78 -15.49 10.41
CA ALA A 373 20.33 -16.59 11.19
C ALA A 373 19.98 -16.46 12.69
N SER A 374 18.88 -17.05 13.11
CA SER A 374 18.41 -17.19 14.51
C SER A 374 17.94 -15.91 15.20
N ILE A 375 18.28 -14.71 14.71
CA ILE A 375 17.83 -13.44 15.25
C ILE A 375 17.48 -12.48 14.09
N ALA A 376 16.45 -11.67 14.26
CA ALA A 376 16.01 -10.68 13.30
C ALA A 376 15.32 -9.49 13.99
N ALA A 377 15.31 -8.34 13.31
CA ALA A 377 14.38 -7.25 13.59
C ALA A 377 13.30 -7.24 12.51
N LEU A 378 12.04 -7.11 12.90
CA LEU A 378 10.88 -7.01 12.01
C LEU A 378 10.30 -5.60 12.08
N ASP A 379 9.82 -5.12 10.94
CA ASP A 379 9.09 -3.86 10.84
C ASP A 379 7.73 -3.97 11.55
N PRO A 380 7.42 -3.13 12.51
CA PRO A 380 6.14 -3.17 13.23
C PRO A 380 4.91 -3.08 12.30
N ALA A 381 4.99 -2.37 11.19
CA ALA A 381 3.86 -2.17 10.29
C ALA A 381 3.59 -3.37 9.36
N SER A 382 4.64 -3.96 8.80
CA SER A 382 4.54 -5.02 7.79
C SER A 382 4.87 -6.43 8.31
N GLY A 383 5.57 -6.54 9.44
CA GLY A 383 6.11 -7.81 9.94
C GLY A 383 7.30 -8.33 9.15
N LEU A 384 7.80 -7.59 8.17
CA LEU A 384 8.92 -8.00 7.32
C LEU A 384 10.28 -7.64 7.94
N PRO A 385 11.36 -8.36 7.59
CA PRO A 385 12.66 -8.13 8.19
C PRO A 385 13.23 -6.75 7.84
N LEU A 386 13.70 -6.05 8.87
CA LEU A 386 14.48 -4.83 8.78
C LEU A 386 15.96 -5.13 8.50
N SER A 387 16.76 -4.07 8.27
CA SER A 387 18.19 -4.19 7.91
C SER A 387 19.07 -4.78 9.02
N TRP A 388 18.66 -4.73 10.28
CA TRP A 388 19.41 -5.31 11.39
C TRP A 388 19.54 -6.84 11.24
N ASN A 389 20.75 -7.33 10.98
CA ASN A 389 21.04 -8.72 10.66
C ASN A 389 22.40 -9.20 11.21
N PRO A 390 22.65 -9.09 12.52
CA PRO A 390 23.90 -9.60 13.09
C PRO A 390 23.99 -11.12 12.96
N GLY A 391 22.90 -11.84 13.12
CA GLY A 391 22.78 -13.28 13.02
C GLY A 391 23.49 -14.04 14.13
N ARG A 392 23.29 -15.35 14.17
CA ARG A 392 23.89 -16.29 15.08
C ARG A 392 24.22 -17.63 14.40
N HIS A 393 25.48 -18.01 14.43
CA HIS A 393 25.93 -19.30 13.91
C HIS A 393 27.02 -19.89 14.81
N PRO A 394 26.92 -21.16 15.23
CA PRO A 394 25.85 -22.13 14.95
C PRO A 394 24.53 -21.75 15.65
N ARG A 395 23.40 -22.28 15.14
CA ARG A 395 22.05 -21.92 15.61
C ARG A 395 21.72 -22.47 17.02
N GLY A 396 22.16 -23.67 17.34
CA GLY A 396 21.85 -24.39 18.57
C GLY A 396 20.38 -24.67 18.76
N TYR A 397 19.92 -24.68 20.00
CA TYR A 397 18.49 -24.70 20.35
C TYR A 397 17.82 -23.36 19.99
N GLY A 398 18.57 -22.28 20.16
CA GLY A 398 18.13 -20.94 19.74
C GLY A 398 18.21 -19.86 20.81
N VAL A 399 17.63 -18.71 20.50
CA VAL A 399 17.51 -17.57 21.40
C VAL A 399 16.21 -17.70 22.17
N THR A 400 16.33 -17.87 23.49
CA THR A 400 15.23 -18.22 24.38
C THR A 400 14.69 -17.05 25.19
N GLU A 401 15.42 -15.93 25.23
CA GLU A 401 14.99 -14.73 25.95
C GLU A 401 15.45 -13.46 25.21
N MET A 402 14.59 -12.46 25.15
CA MET A 402 14.88 -11.12 24.66
C MET A 402 14.28 -10.07 25.59
N LEU A 403 15.12 -9.17 26.12
CA LEU A 403 14.68 -8.07 26.96
C LEU A 403 15.12 -6.74 26.35
N VAL A 404 14.17 -5.91 25.94
CA VAL A 404 14.42 -4.53 25.50
C VAL A 404 14.50 -3.62 26.73
N THR A 405 15.57 -2.85 26.82
CA THR A 405 15.80 -1.83 27.87
C THR A 405 16.10 -0.48 27.22
N PRO A 406 16.04 0.66 27.95
CA PRO A 406 16.38 1.95 27.37
C PRO A 406 17.76 2.03 26.69
N GLU A 407 18.71 1.21 27.13
CA GLU A 407 20.08 1.21 26.60
C GLU A 407 20.31 0.24 25.44
N GLY A 408 19.37 -0.67 25.17
CA GLY A 408 19.51 -1.68 24.12
C GLY A 408 18.73 -2.97 24.33
N LEU A 409 19.23 -4.04 23.72
CA LEU A 409 18.61 -5.36 23.68
C LEU A 409 19.52 -6.40 24.35
N TRP A 410 19.01 -7.04 25.40
CA TRP A 410 19.59 -8.24 26.00
C TRP A 410 19.08 -9.49 25.28
N LEU A 411 19.97 -10.49 25.16
CA LEU A 411 19.69 -11.75 24.50
C LEU A 411 20.22 -12.91 25.33
N GLY A 412 19.34 -13.85 25.66
CA GLY A 412 19.64 -15.12 26.32
C GLY A 412 19.51 -16.31 25.37
N SER A 413 20.39 -17.31 25.52
CA SER A 413 20.41 -18.45 24.59
C SER A 413 21.18 -19.65 25.13
N ASP A 414 21.40 -20.68 24.29
CA ASP A 414 22.23 -21.86 24.55
C ASP A 414 23.61 -21.81 23.88
N GLN A 415 23.86 -20.84 22.98
CA GLN A 415 25.02 -20.82 22.11
C GLN A 415 26.09 -19.77 22.48
N GLU A 416 27.26 -19.86 21.88
CA GLU A 416 28.44 -19.13 22.30
C GLU A 416 28.78 -17.92 21.40
N TYR A 417 28.24 -17.82 20.18
CA TYR A 417 28.66 -16.82 19.20
C TYR A 417 27.51 -15.98 18.65
N ILE A 418 27.79 -14.73 18.39
CA ILE A 418 27.00 -13.79 17.56
C ILE A 418 27.74 -13.66 16.23
N GLY A 419 27.00 -13.48 15.14
CA GLY A 419 27.53 -13.49 13.79
C GLY A 419 27.93 -14.88 13.33
N ASN A 420 28.69 -14.95 12.24
CA ASN A 420 29.31 -16.18 11.76
C ASN A 420 30.65 -16.36 12.48
N PHE A 421 30.60 -16.68 13.78
CA PHE A 421 31.73 -16.74 14.72
C PHE A 421 32.43 -15.38 14.98
N ASP A 422 31.78 -14.27 14.68
CA ASP A 422 32.40 -12.94 14.76
C ASP A 422 32.67 -12.51 16.21
N TYR A 423 31.69 -12.75 17.11
CA TYR A 423 31.77 -12.33 18.52
C TYR A 423 31.43 -13.48 19.46
N GLN A 424 32.42 -13.91 20.25
CA GLN A 424 32.10 -14.88 21.31
C GLN A 424 31.32 -14.21 22.42
N ARG A 425 30.06 -14.64 22.64
CA ARG A 425 29.12 -14.21 23.67
C ARG A 425 28.41 -15.45 24.20
N LYS A 426 29.03 -16.09 25.19
CA LYS A 426 28.54 -17.37 25.69
C LYS A 426 27.20 -17.21 26.37
N ARG A 427 26.13 -17.57 25.69
CA ARG A 427 24.72 -17.62 26.13
C ARG A 427 24.07 -16.30 26.53
N LEU A 428 24.85 -15.25 26.67
CA LEU A 428 24.36 -13.91 27.03
C LEU A 428 25.03 -12.85 26.17
N ALA A 429 24.23 -12.03 25.49
CA ALA A 429 24.71 -10.89 24.71
C ALA A 429 23.89 -9.64 25.02
N PHE A 430 24.52 -8.48 24.84
CA PHE A 430 23.85 -7.19 24.88
C PHE A 430 24.20 -6.37 23.64
N PHE A 431 23.20 -5.95 22.91
CA PHE A 431 23.29 -5.06 21.77
C PHE A 431 22.91 -3.64 22.20
N PRO A 432 23.88 -2.70 22.28
CA PRO A 432 23.60 -1.34 22.74
C PRO A 432 22.79 -0.56 21.71
N LEU A 433 22.01 0.42 22.17
CA LEU A 433 21.32 1.36 21.30
C LEU A 433 22.32 2.28 20.59
N ASP A 434 23.42 2.64 21.27
CA ASP A 434 24.52 3.41 20.69
C ASP A 434 25.18 2.63 19.54
N GLY A 435 25.35 3.30 18.41
CA GLY A 435 25.83 2.68 17.17
C GLY A 435 24.75 1.93 16.37
N GLY A 436 23.50 2.01 16.77
CA GLY A 436 22.37 1.51 16.02
C GLY A 436 21.90 2.47 14.92
N ASN A 437 21.19 1.94 13.94
CA ASN A 437 20.65 2.69 12.80
C ASN A 437 19.14 2.88 12.93
N ALA A 438 18.65 4.07 12.55
CA ALA A 438 17.21 4.27 12.40
C ALA A 438 16.69 3.45 11.20
N PRO A 439 15.57 2.75 11.34
CA PRO A 439 14.94 2.14 10.17
C PRO A 439 14.51 3.23 9.19
N HIS A 440 14.40 2.87 7.92
CA HIS A 440 13.97 3.80 6.88
C HIS A 440 12.62 4.43 7.22
N SER A 441 12.49 5.74 6.97
CA SER A 441 11.22 6.44 7.20
C SER A 441 10.10 5.84 6.34
N THR A 442 8.92 5.68 6.95
CA THR A 442 7.70 5.20 6.26
C THR A 442 6.79 6.36 5.84
N SER A 443 7.25 7.62 5.97
CA SER A 443 6.46 8.79 5.61
C SER A 443 6.15 8.82 4.10
N THR A 444 4.90 9.13 3.78
CA THR A 444 4.42 9.37 2.41
C THR A 444 4.09 10.84 2.23
N LYS A 445 3.90 11.27 0.99
CA LYS A 445 3.40 12.61 0.66
C LYS A 445 1.95 12.52 0.22
N GLY A 446 1.19 13.57 0.48
CA GLY A 446 -0.21 13.71 0.09
C GLY A 446 -0.46 14.98 -0.70
N LEU A 447 -1.72 15.22 -1.02
CA LEU A 447 -2.22 16.42 -1.69
C LEU A 447 -2.69 17.47 -0.67
N PRO A 448 -2.63 18.77 -0.97
CA PRO A 448 -2.05 19.35 -2.18
C PRO A 448 -0.53 19.14 -2.24
N GLY A 449 -0.03 18.79 -3.42
CA GLY A 449 1.38 18.49 -3.63
C GLY A 449 1.73 18.24 -5.10
N ASP A 450 2.96 17.84 -5.34
CA ASP A 450 3.42 17.50 -6.70
C ASP A 450 3.09 16.04 -7.02
N VAL A 451 2.42 15.85 -8.17
CA VAL A 451 2.17 14.53 -8.77
C VAL A 451 3.13 14.34 -9.94
N TYR A 452 3.82 13.22 -9.92
CA TYR A 452 4.84 12.87 -10.90
C TYR A 452 4.30 11.80 -11.86
N GLN A 453 4.57 11.98 -13.12
CA GLN A 453 4.18 11.09 -14.21
C GLN A 453 5.43 10.62 -14.94
N ALA A 454 5.78 9.35 -14.77
CA ALA A 454 6.93 8.72 -15.41
C ALA A 454 6.53 8.08 -16.74
N GLY A 455 7.44 8.07 -17.71
CA GLY A 455 7.23 7.44 -19.01
C GLY A 455 5.95 7.94 -19.69
N ARG A 456 5.77 9.24 -19.74
CA ARG A 456 4.58 9.88 -20.29
C ARG A 456 4.30 9.42 -21.72
N ALA A 457 3.05 9.12 -22.04
CA ALA A 457 2.63 9.02 -23.45
C ALA A 457 2.93 10.35 -24.15
N ALA A 458 3.58 10.31 -25.30
CA ALA A 458 3.77 11.51 -26.10
C ALA A 458 2.39 12.13 -26.36
N GLN A 459 2.11 13.26 -25.74
CA GLN A 459 0.91 14.04 -26.07
C GLN A 459 1.10 14.52 -27.48
N THR A 460 0.03 14.57 -28.22
CA THR A 460 -0.09 15.09 -29.61
C THR A 460 1.26 15.48 -30.20
N GLU A 461 1.82 14.61 -31.03
CA GLU A 461 3.10 14.86 -31.71
C GLU A 461 2.96 16.16 -32.54
N VAL A 462 3.62 17.21 -32.07
CA VAL A 462 3.73 18.43 -32.89
C VAL A 462 4.71 18.16 -34.02
N LEU A 463 4.20 18.10 -35.24
CA LEU A 463 5.00 17.80 -36.41
C LEU A 463 5.75 19.07 -36.91
N TYR A 464 5.06 20.21 -36.91
CA TYR A 464 5.60 21.49 -37.39
C TYR A 464 5.11 22.66 -36.55
N ARG A 465 6.00 23.63 -36.36
CA ARG A 465 5.71 24.97 -35.82
C ARG A 465 6.47 25.99 -36.61
N VAL A 466 5.78 27.00 -37.11
CA VAL A 466 6.36 28.09 -37.89
C VAL A 466 5.91 29.42 -37.29
N ASN A 467 6.87 30.28 -36.94
CA ASN A 467 6.64 31.70 -36.62
C ASN A 467 6.63 32.51 -37.92
N ALA A 468 5.46 32.67 -38.48
CA ALA A 468 5.29 33.32 -39.81
C ALA A 468 5.72 34.77 -39.76
N GLY A 469 6.68 35.12 -40.62
CA GLY A 469 7.26 36.44 -40.70
C GLY A 469 8.26 36.83 -39.61
N GLY A 470 8.68 35.89 -38.72
CA GLY A 470 9.53 36.20 -37.58
C GLY A 470 10.69 35.21 -37.35
N PRO A 471 11.59 35.50 -36.40
CA PRO A 471 12.70 34.63 -36.06
C PRO A 471 12.22 33.38 -35.30
N ALA A 472 13.09 32.39 -35.17
CA ALA A 472 12.80 31.21 -34.33
C ALA A 472 12.49 31.61 -32.88
N ILE A 473 11.51 30.89 -32.26
CA ILE A 473 11.08 31.13 -30.88
C ILE A 473 11.18 29.82 -30.11
N PRO A 474 11.85 29.78 -28.93
CA PRO A 474 11.85 28.59 -28.06
C PRO A 474 10.44 28.18 -27.64
N ALA A 475 10.17 26.88 -27.66
CA ALA A 475 8.94 26.30 -27.16
C ALA A 475 8.84 26.47 -25.63
N THR A 476 7.66 26.71 -25.11
CA THR A 476 7.37 26.82 -23.66
C THR A 476 6.69 25.58 -23.08
N ASP A 477 6.40 24.58 -23.92
CA ASP A 477 5.65 23.36 -23.56
C ASP A 477 6.45 22.07 -23.72
N GLY A 478 7.76 22.16 -23.98
CA GLY A 478 8.65 21.01 -24.19
C GLY A 478 8.50 20.34 -25.54
N GLY A 479 7.68 20.88 -26.45
CA GLY A 479 7.61 20.51 -27.87
C GLY A 479 8.75 21.10 -28.69
N PRO A 480 8.72 20.92 -30.05
CA PRO A 480 9.69 21.54 -30.92
C PRO A 480 9.56 23.07 -30.91
N ASP A 481 10.68 23.75 -31.07
CA ASP A 481 10.72 25.21 -31.18
C ASP A 481 9.93 25.66 -32.42
N TRP A 482 9.43 26.93 -32.38
CA TRP A 482 8.83 27.57 -33.54
C TRP A 482 9.93 27.93 -34.51
N ALA A 483 9.95 27.30 -35.69
CA ALA A 483 10.90 27.62 -36.73
C ALA A 483 10.72 29.06 -37.23
N GLY A 484 11.82 29.72 -37.51
CA GLY A 484 11.78 31.08 -38.06
C GLY A 484 11.32 31.09 -39.50
N ASP A 485 10.77 32.25 -39.91
CA ASP A 485 10.34 32.56 -41.29
C ASP A 485 10.57 34.05 -41.58
N THR A 486 11.81 34.47 -41.62
CA THR A 486 12.16 35.88 -41.82
C THR A 486 12.28 36.25 -43.31
N ALA A 487 12.42 37.54 -43.63
CA ALA A 487 12.66 37.97 -45.00
C ALA A 487 14.02 37.48 -45.54
N THR A 488 15.02 37.28 -44.66
CA THR A 488 16.38 36.83 -45.02
C THR A 488 16.56 35.33 -44.99
N GLU A 489 15.76 34.66 -44.15
CA GLU A 489 15.74 33.22 -44.00
C GLU A 489 14.27 32.75 -44.02
N PRO A 490 13.65 32.70 -45.22
CA PRO A 490 12.26 32.31 -45.35
C PRO A 490 12.06 30.81 -45.07
N SER A 491 10.90 30.46 -44.49
CA SER A 491 10.49 29.08 -44.35
C SER A 491 10.46 28.36 -45.69
N PRO A 492 10.90 27.12 -45.79
CA PRO A 492 10.82 26.33 -47.03
C PRO A 492 9.39 25.93 -47.43
N TYR A 493 8.41 26.20 -46.56
CA TYR A 493 7.05 25.69 -46.69
C TYR A 493 6.07 26.67 -47.35
N HIS A 494 6.44 27.90 -47.62
CA HIS A 494 5.56 28.82 -48.33
C HIS A 494 6.08 29.20 -49.71
N ASN A 495 5.14 29.60 -50.61
CA ASN A 495 5.46 30.10 -51.95
C ASN A 495 6.10 31.50 -51.86
N SER A 496 6.63 31.97 -53.00
CA SER A 496 7.18 33.33 -53.14
C SER A 496 6.06 34.36 -53.33
N GLY A 497 6.30 35.62 -52.95
CA GLY A 497 5.40 36.75 -53.21
C GLY A 497 4.82 37.43 -51.97
N SER A 498 4.75 36.71 -50.83
CA SER A 498 4.30 37.28 -49.57
C SER A 498 5.39 38.09 -48.84
N ASN A 499 4.99 38.96 -47.91
CA ASN A 499 5.86 39.89 -47.18
C ASN A 499 5.83 39.60 -45.67
N VAL A 500 6.84 40.13 -44.96
CA VAL A 500 6.93 40.02 -43.49
C VAL A 500 6.72 41.38 -42.82
N GLN A 501 6.08 41.40 -41.66
CA GLN A 501 5.90 42.62 -40.87
C GLN A 501 6.18 42.32 -39.38
N PRO A 502 7.24 42.90 -38.78
CA PRO A 502 7.50 42.81 -37.35
C PRO A 502 6.72 43.86 -36.53
N TYR A 503 6.44 43.53 -35.27
CA TYR A 503 5.80 44.41 -34.28
C TYR A 503 6.64 44.46 -33.01
N SER A 504 6.69 45.61 -32.35
CA SER A 504 7.51 45.84 -31.14
C SER A 504 6.76 45.62 -29.83
N THR A 505 5.47 45.33 -29.88
CA THR A 505 4.60 45.13 -28.70
C THR A 505 3.94 43.73 -28.74
N ASN A 506 3.71 43.12 -27.60
CA ASN A 506 2.95 41.88 -27.53
C ASN A 506 1.45 42.10 -27.74
N ALA A 507 0.80 41.18 -28.43
CA ALA A 507 -0.65 41.10 -28.49
C ALA A 507 -1.25 40.55 -27.18
N THR A 508 -2.51 40.90 -26.93
CA THR A 508 -3.35 40.15 -25.96
C THR A 508 -3.97 38.95 -26.66
N PHE A 509 -4.56 38.01 -25.94
CA PHE A 509 -5.12 36.77 -26.49
C PHE A 509 -6.57 36.58 -26.13
N ASP A 510 -7.31 35.91 -26.97
CA ASP A 510 -8.61 35.33 -26.62
C ASP A 510 -8.43 33.89 -26.04
N ALA A 511 -9.51 33.29 -25.58
CA ALA A 511 -9.51 31.96 -24.92
C ALA A 511 -9.18 30.80 -25.90
N THR A 512 -9.12 31.04 -27.22
CA THR A 512 -8.77 30.01 -28.22
C THR A 512 -7.28 29.78 -28.32
N VAL A 513 -6.45 30.75 -27.90
CA VAL A 513 -4.99 30.65 -27.93
C VAL A 513 -4.52 29.83 -26.73
N PRO A 514 -3.83 28.68 -26.93
CA PRO A 514 -3.30 27.88 -25.82
C PRO A 514 -2.38 28.68 -24.88
N ALA A 515 -2.48 28.46 -23.59
CA ALA A 515 -1.68 29.18 -22.58
C ALA A 515 -0.16 28.95 -22.73
N SER A 516 0.24 27.87 -23.40
CA SER A 516 1.63 27.56 -23.74
C SER A 516 2.14 28.27 -24.99
N THR A 517 1.31 29.07 -25.69
CA THR A 517 1.75 29.80 -26.87
C THR A 517 2.65 30.98 -26.47
N PRO A 518 3.88 31.07 -26.98
CA PRO A 518 4.75 32.22 -26.71
C PRO A 518 4.10 33.53 -27.15
N ALA A 519 4.03 34.54 -26.29
CA ALA A 519 3.44 35.83 -26.60
C ALA A 519 4.13 36.53 -27.82
N THR A 520 5.41 36.23 -28.00
CA THR A 520 6.24 36.72 -29.09
C THR A 520 5.84 36.14 -30.45
N LEU A 521 5.05 35.06 -30.54
CA LEU A 521 4.54 34.51 -31.79
C LEU A 521 3.71 35.52 -32.58
N PHE A 522 3.02 36.43 -31.91
CA PHE A 522 2.22 37.46 -32.53
C PHE A 522 3.00 38.75 -32.79
N ASN A 523 4.31 38.80 -32.59
CA ASN A 523 5.15 39.97 -32.82
C ASN A 523 5.69 40.00 -34.25
N SER A 524 5.22 39.16 -35.14
CA SER A 524 5.47 39.14 -36.56
C SER A 524 4.26 38.58 -37.29
N GLU A 525 4.15 38.89 -38.54
CA GLU A 525 3.16 38.29 -39.47
C GLU A 525 3.76 38.11 -40.86
N ARG A 526 3.29 37.08 -41.53
CA ARG A 526 3.41 37.01 -43.01
C ARG A 526 2.09 37.42 -43.62
N TRP A 527 2.13 38.32 -44.56
CA TRP A 527 0.95 38.87 -45.27
C TRP A 527 1.17 38.91 -46.76
N ASP A 528 0.10 38.87 -47.52
CA ASP A 528 0.17 38.80 -48.97
C ASP A 528 -0.32 40.08 -49.66
N GLN A 529 0.36 40.46 -50.73
CA GLN A 529 -0.03 41.59 -51.61
C GLN A 529 -1.10 41.22 -52.64
N ALA A 530 -1.77 42.20 -53.23
CA ALA A 530 -2.83 42.00 -54.22
C ALA A 530 -2.33 41.47 -55.57
N THR A 531 -1.14 40.87 -55.65
CA THR A 531 -0.55 40.38 -56.91
C THR A 531 -0.33 38.86 -56.81
N ALA A 532 -0.90 38.12 -57.81
CA ALA A 532 -0.66 36.65 -57.83
C ALA A 532 0.84 36.30 -57.90
N PRO A 533 1.23 35.13 -57.27
CA PRO A 533 0.36 34.12 -56.70
C PRO A 533 -0.10 34.50 -55.30
N ASP A 534 -1.30 34.06 -54.86
CA ASP A 534 -1.78 34.15 -53.50
C ASP A 534 -0.88 33.38 -52.55
N MET A 535 -0.83 33.76 -51.24
CA MET A 535 -0.02 33.13 -50.20
C MET A 535 -0.48 31.69 -49.95
N GLN A 536 0.44 30.75 -50.12
CA GLN A 536 0.23 29.32 -49.97
C GLN A 536 1.33 28.71 -49.12
N TRP A 537 0.99 27.73 -48.25
CA TRP A 537 1.89 26.96 -47.41
C TRP A 537 1.71 25.47 -47.69
N ASP A 538 2.77 24.78 -48.04
CA ASP A 538 2.80 23.38 -48.43
C ASP A 538 3.67 22.62 -47.39
N ILE A 539 3.03 22.01 -46.38
CA ILE A 539 3.74 21.38 -45.28
C ILE A 539 3.73 19.86 -45.45
N PRO A 540 4.89 19.20 -45.64
CA PRO A 540 4.94 17.76 -45.88
C PRO A 540 4.48 16.98 -44.65
N VAL A 541 3.42 16.20 -44.79
CA VAL A 541 2.91 15.29 -43.76
C VAL A 541 2.59 13.97 -44.44
N ALA A 542 3.08 12.85 -43.90
CA ALA A 542 2.88 11.53 -44.51
C ALA A 542 1.40 11.27 -44.81
N ALA A 543 1.10 10.76 -46.01
CA ALA A 543 -0.26 10.42 -46.42
C ALA A 543 -0.96 9.50 -45.43
N GLY A 544 -2.25 9.76 -45.16
CA GLY A 544 -3.06 9.04 -44.17
C GLY A 544 -2.85 9.51 -42.70
N THR A 545 -1.92 10.44 -42.47
CA THR A 545 -1.72 11.01 -41.11
C THR A 545 -2.83 12.02 -40.84
N ARG A 546 -3.55 11.82 -39.74
CA ARG A 546 -4.55 12.77 -39.24
C ARG A 546 -3.85 13.83 -38.41
N VAL A 547 -4.12 15.11 -38.75
CA VAL A 547 -3.52 16.24 -38.02
C VAL A 547 -4.56 17.34 -37.76
N ASP A 548 -4.31 18.12 -36.73
CA ASP A 548 -4.92 19.42 -36.50
C ASP A 548 -4.00 20.50 -37.02
N VAL A 549 -4.50 21.27 -37.99
CA VAL A 549 -3.86 22.48 -38.50
C VAL A 549 -4.32 23.63 -37.62
N ARG A 550 -3.41 24.26 -36.91
CA ARG A 550 -3.67 25.39 -36.02
C ARG A 550 -3.07 26.66 -36.62
N LEU A 551 -3.94 27.63 -36.89
CA LEU A 551 -3.57 28.93 -37.42
C LEU A 551 -3.70 29.98 -36.33
N TYR A 552 -2.63 30.71 -36.08
CA TYR A 552 -2.57 31.82 -35.11
C TYR A 552 -2.70 33.12 -35.89
N LEU A 553 -3.73 33.94 -35.60
CA LEU A 553 -4.19 35.06 -36.41
C LEU A 553 -4.44 36.26 -35.51
N ALA A 554 -3.97 37.44 -35.91
CA ALA A 554 -4.25 38.72 -35.27
C ALA A 554 -4.18 39.89 -36.26
N ASN A 555 -5.12 40.81 -36.21
CA ASN A 555 -4.95 42.06 -36.95
C ASN A 555 -4.12 43.05 -36.15
N ARG A 556 -2.89 43.31 -36.58
CA ARG A 556 -1.93 44.22 -35.94
C ARG A 556 -1.77 45.57 -36.71
N TYR A 557 -2.29 45.66 -37.94
CA TYR A 557 -2.20 46.87 -38.75
C TYR A 557 -3.33 47.85 -38.39
N ALA A 558 -2.97 49.03 -37.87
CA ALA A 558 -3.92 50.00 -37.33
C ALA A 558 -4.98 50.51 -38.34
N LYS A 559 -4.65 50.57 -39.63
CA LYS A 559 -5.59 51.05 -40.65
C LYS A 559 -6.72 50.05 -40.93
N THR A 560 -6.56 48.79 -40.57
CA THR A 560 -7.60 47.76 -40.70
C THR A 560 -8.13 47.30 -39.32
N GLY A 561 -7.96 48.13 -38.28
CA GLY A 561 -8.27 47.79 -36.88
C GLY A 561 -9.77 47.84 -36.51
N VAL A 562 -10.66 47.84 -37.50
CA VAL A 562 -12.12 47.86 -37.30
C VAL A 562 -12.75 46.65 -38.01
N VAL A 563 -13.85 46.13 -37.45
CA VAL A 563 -14.59 45.02 -38.05
C VAL A 563 -14.98 45.31 -39.48
N GLY A 564 -14.77 44.37 -40.39
CA GLY A 564 -15.06 44.46 -41.82
C GLY A 564 -13.94 45.08 -42.66
N ALA A 565 -12.90 45.67 -42.05
CA ALA A 565 -11.82 46.32 -42.79
C ALA A 565 -10.78 45.34 -43.39
N ARG A 566 -10.74 44.08 -42.87
CA ARG A 566 -9.92 42.99 -43.41
C ARG A 566 -10.75 41.73 -43.40
N LYS A 567 -10.81 41.07 -44.55
CA LYS A 567 -11.44 39.75 -44.69
C LYS A 567 -10.67 38.90 -45.67
N PHE A 568 -10.51 37.62 -45.37
CA PHE A 568 -9.84 36.66 -46.23
C PHE A 568 -10.40 35.26 -46.05
N ASP A 569 -10.22 34.41 -47.03
CA ASP A 569 -10.59 33.01 -47.01
C ASP A 569 -9.37 32.17 -46.66
N VAL A 570 -9.57 31.01 -46.03
CA VAL A 570 -8.54 30.00 -45.85
C VAL A 570 -9.08 28.65 -46.28
N SER A 571 -8.40 28.03 -47.22
CA SER A 571 -8.65 26.64 -47.61
C SER A 571 -7.53 25.75 -47.09
N ILE A 572 -7.83 24.51 -46.71
CA ILE A 572 -6.87 23.49 -46.37
C ILE A 572 -7.16 22.24 -47.19
N ASP A 573 -6.15 21.73 -47.93
CA ASP A 573 -6.27 20.61 -48.85
C ASP A 573 -7.44 20.85 -49.85
N GLY A 574 -7.53 22.10 -50.40
CA GLY A 574 -8.56 22.52 -51.32
C GLY A 574 -9.97 22.69 -50.73
N VAL A 575 -10.15 22.48 -49.43
CA VAL A 575 -11.45 22.61 -48.72
C VAL A 575 -11.50 23.93 -47.97
N LEU A 576 -12.47 24.79 -48.29
CA LEU A 576 -12.68 26.08 -47.61
C LEU A 576 -13.01 25.83 -46.12
N LYS A 577 -12.16 26.36 -45.24
CA LYS A 577 -12.26 26.23 -43.77
C LYS A 577 -12.67 27.54 -43.10
N LEU A 578 -12.20 28.67 -43.61
CA LEU A 578 -12.62 30.01 -43.18
C LEU A 578 -13.14 30.75 -44.43
N ASN A 579 -14.35 31.26 -44.33
CA ASN A 579 -14.99 32.07 -45.37
C ASN A 579 -15.19 33.50 -44.84
N ASP A 580 -14.74 34.52 -45.60
CA ASP A 580 -14.83 35.91 -45.19
C ASP A 580 -14.29 36.19 -43.78
N PHE A 581 -13.21 35.50 -43.35
CA PHE A 581 -12.68 35.59 -42.01
C PHE A 581 -12.15 36.97 -41.67
N ASP A 582 -12.73 37.56 -40.64
CA ASP A 582 -12.32 38.88 -40.12
C ASP A 582 -11.59 38.68 -38.78
N PRO A 583 -10.26 38.89 -38.70
CA PRO A 583 -9.48 38.66 -37.49
C PRO A 583 -9.85 39.61 -36.34
N VAL A 584 -10.36 40.82 -36.60
CA VAL A 584 -10.80 41.77 -35.57
C VAL A 584 -12.12 41.32 -34.95
N ALA A 585 -13.06 40.90 -35.79
CA ALA A 585 -14.33 40.33 -35.28
C ALA A 585 -14.11 39.05 -34.54
N ALA A 586 -13.24 38.15 -35.02
CA ALA A 586 -12.98 36.85 -34.49
C ALA A 586 -12.24 36.86 -33.11
N ALA A 587 -11.31 37.81 -32.93
CA ALA A 587 -10.54 37.97 -31.69
C ALA A 587 -11.22 38.93 -30.68
N GLY A 588 -12.27 39.65 -31.12
CA GLY A 588 -12.94 40.67 -30.30
C GLY A 588 -12.14 41.97 -30.14
N GLY A 589 -11.29 42.32 -31.11
CA GLY A 589 -10.49 43.56 -31.11
C GLY A 589 -9.24 43.50 -31.95
N THR A 590 -8.63 44.66 -32.19
CA THR A 590 -7.29 44.77 -32.78
C THR A 590 -6.20 44.47 -31.74
N ASP A 591 -4.99 44.16 -32.20
CA ASP A 591 -3.86 43.74 -31.33
C ASP A 591 -4.20 42.58 -30.38
N ARG A 592 -5.13 41.73 -30.80
CA ARG A 592 -5.58 40.58 -30.05
C ARG A 592 -5.48 39.32 -30.90
N GLY A 593 -4.72 38.34 -30.39
CA GLY A 593 -4.53 37.04 -31.04
C GLY A 593 -5.70 36.08 -30.80
N THR A 594 -6.02 35.33 -31.85
CA THR A 594 -6.97 34.22 -31.84
C THR A 594 -6.36 32.99 -32.55
N MET A 595 -6.82 31.80 -32.23
CA MET A 595 -6.38 30.56 -32.89
C MET A 595 -7.60 29.84 -33.50
N ARG A 596 -7.39 29.28 -34.68
CA ARG A 596 -8.36 28.40 -35.34
C ARG A 596 -7.72 27.05 -35.64
N SER A 597 -8.43 25.97 -35.31
CA SER A 597 -7.95 24.60 -35.49
C SER A 597 -8.86 23.82 -36.43
N PHE A 598 -8.24 23.06 -37.35
CA PHE A 598 -8.93 22.28 -38.36
C PHE A 598 -8.34 20.88 -38.42
N SER A 599 -9.17 19.85 -38.25
CA SER A 599 -8.72 18.45 -38.41
C SER A 599 -8.77 18.08 -39.90
N VAL A 600 -7.67 17.57 -40.41
CA VAL A 600 -7.54 17.06 -41.80
C VAL A 600 -6.81 15.71 -41.80
N VAL A 601 -6.95 14.96 -42.87
CA VAL A 601 -6.16 13.76 -43.17
C VAL A 601 -5.28 14.10 -44.34
N SER A 602 -3.97 14.17 -44.13
CA SER A 602 -3.01 14.51 -45.15
C SER A 602 -3.01 13.46 -46.26
N ASP A 603 -2.92 13.92 -47.50
CA ASP A 603 -2.69 13.09 -48.71
C ASP A 603 -1.19 12.97 -49.09
N GLY A 604 -0.32 13.58 -48.27
CA GLY A 604 1.14 13.64 -48.44
C GLY A 604 1.72 15.03 -48.17
N VAL A 605 0.88 16.06 -48.28
CA VAL A 605 1.17 17.46 -47.99
C VAL A 605 -0.08 18.08 -47.37
N VAL A 606 0.07 18.97 -46.40
CA VAL A 606 -1.00 19.82 -45.90
C VAL A 606 -0.88 21.17 -46.61
N ASP A 607 -1.78 21.44 -47.56
CA ASP A 607 -1.83 22.65 -48.36
C ASP A 607 -2.72 23.68 -47.67
N ILE A 608 -2.20 24.89 -47.37
CA ILE A 608 -2.95 25.97 -46.73
C ILE A 608 -2.93 27.21 -47.63
N ASP A 609 -4.07 27.52 -48.24
CA ASP A 609 -4.24 28.66 -49.17
C ASP A 609 -4.96 29.82 -48.50
N PHE A 610 -4.43 31.05 -48.73
CA PHE A 610 -4.99 32.28 -48.22
C PHE A 610 -5.55 33.14 -49.34
N GLY A 611 -6.86 33.10 -49.49
CA GLY A 611 -7.58 33.90 -50.55
C GLY A 611 -7.96 35.29 -50.08
N ARG A 612 -7.74 36.29 -50.90
CA ARG A 612 -8.09 37.70 -50.61
C ARG A 612 -9.58 37.96 -50.83
N VAL A 613 -10.22 38.62 -49.82
CA VAL A 613 -11.59 39.14 -49.95
C VAL A 613 -11.61 40.66 -49.75
N VAL A 614 -11.19 41.13 -48.56
CA VAL A 614 -11.04 42.57 -48.28
C VAL A 614 -9.67 42.78 -47.66
N GLU A 615 -8.85 43.69 -48.30
CA GLU A 615 -7.47 43.90 -47.85
C GLU A 615 -6.62 42.62 -47.91
N ASN A 616 -5.47 42.57 -47.25
CA ASN A 616 -4.48 41.47 -47.38
C ASN A 616 -4.74 40.35 -46.40
N PRO A 617 -4.67 39.07 -46.80
CA PRO A 617 -4.60 37.96 -45.85
C PRO A 617 -3.31 37.97 -45.08
N LEU A 618 -3.31 37.34 -43.88
CA LEU A 618 -2.16 37.29 -42.99
C LEU A 618 -2.21 36.05 -42.08
N VAL A 619 -1.02 35.67 -41.52
CA VAL A 619 -0.87 34.63 -40.50
C VAL A 619 0.33 34.93 -39.63
N GLN A 620 0.24 34.70 -38.32
CA GLN A 620 1.34 34.89 -37.38
C GLN A 620 2.04 33.56 -37.01
N GLY A 621 1.31 32.48 -36.99
CA GLY A 621 1.90 31.16 -36.73
C GLY A 621 1.08 30.03 -37.31
N ILE A 622 1.78 28.96 -37.67
CA ILE A 622 1.21 27.71 -38.14
C ILE A 622 1.75 26.58 -37.28
N GLU A 623 0.87 25.74 -36.74
CA GLU A 623 1.24 24.55 -35.98
C GLU A 623 0.49 23.35 -36.56
N ILE A 624 1.22 22.29 -36.89
CA ILE A 624 0.66 21.01 -37.35
C ILE A 624 0.84 19.98 -36.24
N VAL A 625 -0.27 19.49 -35.72
CA VAL A 625 -0.29 18.59 -34.59
C VAL A 625 -0.92 17.27 -35.00
N LYS A 626 -0.20 16.17 -34.90
CA LYS A 626 -0.72 14.83 -35.14
C LYS A 626 -1.77 14.51 -34.10
N THR A 627 -2.98 14.15 -34.51
CA THR A 627 -4.07 13.79 -33.61
C THR A 627 -4.23 12.28 -33.56
N ALA A 628 -4.60 11.78 -32.33
CA ALA A 628 -5.09 10.43 -32.24
C ALA A 628 -6.37 10.28 -33.08
N PRO A 629 -6.60 9.17 -33.78
CA PRO A 629 -7.83 8.96 -34.50
C PRO A 629 -9.01 9.02 -33.50
N THR A 630 -9.91 9.99 -33.72
CA THR A 630 -11.27 9.90 -33.15
C THR A 630 -11.98 8.75 -33.85
N PRO A 631 -12.84 7.97 -33.14
CA PRO A 631 -13.63 6.95 -33.78
C PRO A 631 -14.40 7.55 -34.96
N ASP A 632 -14.07 7.15 -36.15
CA ASP A 632 -14.80 7.59 -37.36
C ASP A 632 -16.17 6.90 -37.39
N ALA A 633 -17.06 7.44 -38.19
CA ALA A 633 -18.31 6.79 -38.57
C ALA A 633 -18.09 5.36 -39.13
N ALA A 634 -16.91 5.08 -39.67
CA ALA A 634 -16.48 3.74 -40.13
C ALA A 634 -16.10 2.78 -38.98
N ASP A 635 -15.87 3.29 -37.75
CA ASP A 635 -15.49 2.47 -36.58
C ASP A 635 -16.71 1.93 -35.80
N VAL A 636 -17.93 2.35 -36.14
CA VAL A 636 -19.15 1.83 -35.53
C VAL A 636 -19.43 0.44 -36.11
N LEU A 637 -19.27 -0.59 -35.27
CA LEU A 637 -19.49 -1.99 -35.64
C LEU A 637 -20.98 -2.35 -35.61
N TYR A 638 -21.69 -1.91 -34.59
CA TYR A 638 -23.10 -2.22 -34.36
C TYR A 638 -23.85 -1.02 -33.81
N ARG A 639 -25.09 -0.82 -34.26
CA ARG A 639 -26.10 0.06 -33.67
C ARG A 639 -27.45 -0.63 -33.70
N VAL A 640 -28.10 -0.71 -32.55
CA VAL A 640 -29.43 -1.30 -32.41
C VAL A 640 -30.37 -0.35 -31.70
N ASN A 641 -31.52 -0.06 -32.27
CA ASN A 641 -32.62 0.64 -31.62
C ASN A 641 -33.48 -0.42 -30.91
N ALA A 642 -33.20 -0.68 -29.64
CA ALA A 642 -33.82 -1.76 -28.88
C ALA A 642 -35.32 -1.54 -28.69
N GLY A 643 -36.11 -2.48 -29.17
CA GLY A 643 -37.58 -2.41 -29.15
C GLY A 643 -38.24 -1.49 -30.18
N GLY A 644 -37.47 -0.93 -31.16
CA GLY A 644 -37.98 0.06 -32.13
C GLY A 644 -37.61 -0.20 -33.58
N ASP A 645 -38.19 0.62 -34.49
CA ASP A 645 -37.89 0.58 -35.91
C ASP A 645 -36.48 1.09 -36.23
N GLN A 646 -36.01 0.82 -37.45
CA GLN A 646 -34.74 1.37 -37.93
C GLN A 646 -34.74 2.88 -37.89
N LEU A 647 -33.63 3.50 -37.38
CA LEU A 647 -33.47 4.95 -37.39
C LEU A 647 -32.25 5.36 -38.19
N ALA A 648 -32.41 6.46 -38.96
CA ALA A 648 -31.29 7.06 -39.62
C ALA A 648 -30.31 7.71 -38.62
N ALA A 649 -29.02 7.58 -38.88
CA ALA A 649 -27.97 8.27 -38.12
C ALA A 649 -27.36 9.40 -38.98
N PRO A 650 -26.96 10.52 -38.36
CA PRO A 650 -26.32 11.62 -39.12
C PRO A 650 -24.99 11.24 -39.77
N SER A 651 -24.31 10.24 -39.20
CA SER A 651 -23.07 9.67 -39.74
C SER A 651 -22.95 8.19 -39.34
N GLY A 652 -22.27 7.43 -40.18
CA GLY A 652 -22.06 5.98 -39.99
C GLY A 652 -23.31 5.15 -40.28
N PRO A 653 -23.32 3.87 -39.81
CA PRO A 653 -24.44 2.96 -40.03
C PRO A 653 -25.72 3.45 -39.34
N ALA A 654 -26.87 3.16 -39.98
CA ALA A 654 -28.17 3.41 -39.35
C ALA A 654 -28.32 2.53 -38.07
N TRP A 655 -29.15 2.96 -37.15
CA TRP A 655 -29.59 2.13 -36.00
C TRP A 655 -30.49 1.03 -36.50
N ALA A 656 -30.05 -0.21 -36.45
CA ALA A 656 -30.86 -1.34 -36.87
C ALA A 656 -32.14 -1.47 -36.00
N GLY A 657 -33.24 -1.82 -36.60
CA GLY A 657 -34.50 -2.06 -35.89
C GLY A 657 -34.44 -3.33 -35.05
N ASP A 658 -35.27 -3.37 -34.01
CA ASP A 658 -35.45 -4.52 -33.13
C ASP A 658 -36.92 -4.58 -32.67
N THR A 659 -37.82 -4.80 -33.59
CA THR A 659 -39.25 -4.84 -33.31
C THR A 659 -39.77 -6.27 -32.98
N VAL A 660 -41.03 -6.39 -32.50
CA VAL A 660 -41.64 -7.70 -32.28
C VAL A 660 -41.75 -8.50 -33.59
N ALA A 661 -42.01 -7.81 -34.74
CA ALA A 661 -42.20 -8.46 -36.05
C ALA A 661 -40.84 -8.79 -36.73
N ALA A 662 -39.79 -8.06 -36.39
CA ALA A 662 -38.45 -8.25 -36.93
C ALA A 662 -37.43 -8.03 -35.77
N PRO A 663 -37.27 -9.01 -34.89
CA PRO A 663 -36.35 -8.90 -33.76
C PRO A 663 -34.90 -8.88 -34.23
N SER A 664 -34.06 -8.16 -33.50
CA SER A 664 -32.60 -8.16 -33.69
C SER A 664 -32.04 -9.60 -33.54
N PRO A 665 -31.11 -10.01 -34.39
CA PRO A 665 -30.48 -11.32 -34.26
C PRO A 665 -29.51 -11.41 -33.08
N TYR A 666 -29.25 -10.30 -32.39
CA TYR A 666 -28.23 -10.19 -31.36
C TYR A 666 -28.75 -10.39 -29.94
N HIS A 667 -30.05 -10.52 -29.70
CA HIS A 667 -30.57 -10.81 -28.34
C HIS A 667 -31.25 -12.20 -28.26
N ASN A 668 -31.28 -12.74 -27.04
CA ASN A 668 -32.00 -13.97 -26.73
C ASN A 668 -33.53 -13.76 -26.76
N THR A 669 -34.29 -14.86 -26.67
CA THR A 669 -35.77 -14.82 -26.57
C THR A 669 -36.19 -14.54 -25.15
N GLY A 670 -37.41 -13.97 -24.96
CA GLY A 670 -38.04 -13.81 -23.63
C GLY A 670 -38.30 -12.34 -23.23
N SER A 671 -37.53 -11.40 -23.76
CA SER A 671 -37.72 -9.98 -23.51
C SER A 671 -38.88 -9.37 -24.35
N ASN A 672 -39.39 -8.22 -23.90
CA ASN A 672 -40.54 -7.54 -24.50
C ASN A 672 -40.16 -6.16 -25.02
N VAL A 673 -40.98 -5.58 -25.87
CA VAL A 673 -40.81 -4.23 -26.41
C VAL A 673 -41.89 -3.28 -25.89
N GLN A 674 -41.51 -1.99 -25.68
CA GLN A 674 -42.46 -0.94 -25.30
C GLN A 674 -42.20 0.31 -26.12
N PRO A 675 -43.13 0.77 -26.98
CA PRO A 675 -43.02 2.07 -27.64
C PRO A 675 -43.53 3.24 -26.77
N TYR A 676 -43.01 4.44 -27.07
CA TYR A 676 -43.41 5.73 -26.45
C TYR A 676 -43.68 6.76 -27.54
N THR A 677 -44.66 7.63 -27.30
CA THR A 677 -45.11 8.65 -28.27
C THR A 677 -44.47 10.04 -28.06
N THR A 678 -43.70 10.19 -26.97
CA THR A 678 -43.06 11.45 -26.60
C THR A 678 -41.55 11.29 -26.61
N ASN A 679 -40.81 12.37 -26.90
CA ASN A 679 -39.35 12.36 -26.84
C ASN A 679 -38.83 12.52 -25.40
N ALA A 680 -37.76 11.78 -25.06
CA ALA A 680 -37.01 11.98 -23.83
C ALA A 680 -36.17 13.26 -23.90
N LYS A 681 -35.89 13.85 -22.74
CA LYS A 681 -34.83 14.91 -22.62
C LYS A 681 -33.48 14.24 -22.47
N LEU A 682 -32.50 14.58 -23.31
CA LEU A 682 -31.17 13.99 -23.27
C LEU A 682 -30.28 14.76 -22.29
N ASP A 683 -29.47 14.03 -21.54
CA ASP A 683 -28.41 14.60 -20.70
C ASP A 683 -27.10 14.76 -21.50
N ALA A 684 -26.08 15.38 -20.89
CA ALA A 684 -24.80 15.67 -21.55
C ALA A 684 -23.95 14.43 -21.85
N THR A 685 -24.32 13.24 -21.35
CA THR A 685 -23.62 11.99 -21.66
C THR A 685 -23.97 11.44 -23.02
N VAL A 686 -25.12 11.82 -23.58
CA VAL A 686 -25.59 11.37 -24.88
C VAL A 686 -24.84 12.13 -25.99
N PRO A 687 -24.13 11.42 -26.91
CA PRO A 687 -23.37 12.06 -27.96
C PRO A 687 -24.25 12.97 -28.85
N ALA A 688 -23.72 14.14 -29.26
CA ALA A 688 -24.35 15.00 -30.23
C ALA A 688 -24.60 14.22 -31.54
N GLY A 689 -25.82 14.32 -32.09
CA GLY A 689 -26.21 13.55 -33.27
C GLY A 689 -26.88 12.20 -32.98
N THR A 690 -26.98 11.78 -31.76
CA THR A 690 -27.83 10.63 -31.39
C THR A 690 -29.31 10.98 -31.66
N PRO A 691 -30.06 10.16 -32.44
CA PRO A 691 -31.47 10.45 -32.71
C PRO A 691 -32.26 10.43 -31.40
N VAL A 692 -32.98 11.49 -31.08
CA VAL A 692 -33.84 11.54 -29.88
C VAL A 692 -34.87 10.39 -29.93
N ALA A 693 -35.30 9.99 -31.11
CA ALA A 693 -36.24 8.89 -31.35
C ALA A 693 -35.70 7.54 -30.86
N LEU A 694 -34.39 7.37 -30.61
CA LEU A 694 -33.79 6.18 -30.01
C LEU A 694 -34.40 5.84 -28.66
N TYR A 695 -34.80 6.87 -27.92
CA TYR A 695 -35.41 6.74 -26.60
C TYR A 695 -36.95 6.57 -26.64
N ASN A 696 -37.55 6.48 -27.83
CA ASN A 696 -38.99 6.29 -28.00
C ASN A 696 -39.40 4.82 -28.07
N SER A 697 -38.49 3.91 -27.82
CA SER A 697 -38.74 2.49 -27.63
C SER A 697 -37.79 1.95 -26.58
N GLU A 698 -38.14 0.86 -25.97
CA GLU A 698 -37.27 0.08 -25.11
C GLU A 698 -37.49 -1.39 -25.26
N ARG A 699 -36.44 -2.19 -25.08
CA ARG A 699 -36.54 -3.60 -24.77
C ARG A 699 -36.39 -3.79 -23.28
N TRP A 700 -37.31 -4.55 -22.67
CA TRP A 700 -37.31 -4.80 -21.24
C TRP A 700 -37.60 -6.28 -20.97
N ASP A 701 -37.21 -6.76 -19.82
CA ASP A 701 -37.27 -8.17 -19.49
C ASP A 701 -38.25 -8.46 -18.35
N LEU A 702 -38.95 -9.63 -18.44
CA LEU A 702 -39.83 -10.15 -17.38
C LEU A 702 -39.03 -10.90 -16.31
N ALA A 703 -39.65 -11.12 -15.13
CA ALA A 703 -39.07 -11.91 -14.04
C ALA A 703 -38.89 -13.41 -14.30
N THR A 704 -39.07 -13.86 -15.53
CA THR A 704 -39.00 -15.27 -15.92
C THR A 704 -37.79 -15.52 -16.75
N ALA A 705 -36.94 -16.48 -16.37
CA ALA A 705 -35.75 -16.87 -17.13
C ALA A 705 -36.10 -17.31 -18.58
N PRO A 706 -35.21 -17.07 -19.53
CA PRO A 706 -33.85 -16.52 -19.40
C PRO A 706 -33.86 -14.97 -19.24
N ASP A 707 -32.92 -14.45 -18.48
CA ASP A 707 -32.68 -13.00 -18.39
C ASP A 707 -32.29 -12.44 -19.77
N MET A 708 -32.54 -11.13 -19.99
CA MET A 708 -32.23 -10.45 -21.25
C MET A 708 -30.72 -10.40 -21.49
N GLN A 709 -30.30 -10.97 -22.62
CA GLN A 709 -28.91 -11.08 -23.04
C GLN A 709 -28.75 -10.63 -24.50
N TRP A 710 -27.61 -9.96 -24.78
CA TRP A 710 -27.24 -9.50 -26.10
C TRP A 710 -25.85 -10.00 -26.46
N ASP A 711 -25.67 -10.57 -27.66
CA ASP A 711 -24.45 -11.18 -28.15
C ASP A 711 -24.04 -10.57 -29.49
N PHE A 712 -22.91 -9.85 -29.53
CA PHE A 712 -22.42 -9.21 -30.74
C PHE A 712 -21.11 -9.85 -31.20
N PRO A 713 -21.03 -10.50 -32.34
CA PRO A 713 -19.77 -11.05 -32.84
C PRO A 713 -18.76 -9.97 -33.15
N VAL A 714 -17.67 -9.93 -32.37
CA VAL A 714 -16.53 -9.02 -32.57
C VAL A 714 -15.25 -9.85 -32.49
N PRO A 715 -14.35 -9.77 -33.48
CA PRO A 715 -13.15 -10.62 -33.47
C PRO A 715 -12.34 -10.46 -32.17
N ALA A 716 -11.85 -11.59 -31.64
CA ALA A 716 -11.05 -11.62 -30.42
C ALA A 716 -9.83 -10.67 -30.51
N GLY A 717 -9.54 -10.00 -29.40
CA GLY A 717 -8.46 -9.01 -29.31
C GLY A 717 -8.84 -7.62 -29.84
N THR A 718 -10.08 -7.42 -30.35
CA THR A 718 -10.53 -6.09 -30.84
C THR A 718 -10.94 -5.23 -29.64
N PRO A 719 -10.28 -4.08 -29.39
CA PRO A 719 -10.74 -3.13 -28.39
C PRO A 719 -11.98 -2.40 -28.91
N VAL A 720 -13.05 -2.36 -28.09
CA VAL A 720 -14.29 -1.67 -28.40
C VAL A 720 -14.80 -0.86 -27.23
N GLN A 721 -15.64 0.15 -27.54
CA GLN A 721 -16.46 0.84 -26.55
C GLN A 721 -17.92 0.36 -26.74
N VAL A 722 -18.47 -0.26 -25.71
CA VAL A 722 -19.90 -0.59 -25.61
C VAL A 722 -20.61 0.60 -25.02
N ARG A 723 -21.61 1.13 -25.73
CA ARG A 723 -22.45 2.25 -25.30
C ARG A 723 -23.88 1.79 -25.11
N LEU A 724 -24.40 1.95 -23.91
CA LEU A 724 -25.78 1.62 -23.54
C LEU A 724 -26.58 2.92 -23.36
N TYR A 725 -27.66 3.03 -24.08
CA TYR A 725 -28.59 4.18 -24.04
C TYR A 725 -29.76 3.79 -23.17
N LEU A 726 -29.98 4.50 -22.06
CA LEU A 726 -30.85 4.13 -20.95
C LEU A 726 -31.75 5.28 -20.55
N ALA A 727 -33.04 5.00 -20.34
CA ALA A 727 -34.02 5.96 -19.79
C ALA A 727 -35.16 5.23 -19.06
N ASN A 728 -35.55 5.69 -17.87
CA ASN A 728 -36.80 5.20 -17.32
C ASN A 728 -37.98 5.98 -17.89
N ARG A 729 -38.80 5.34 -18.72
CA ARG A 729 -40.00 5.90 -19.37
C ARG A 729 -41.31 5.42 -18.78
N TYR A 730 -41.29 4.38 -17.94
CA TYR A 730 -42.47 3.84 -17.29
C TYR A 730 -42.85 4.63 -16.03
N ALA A 731 -44.02 5.26 -16.05
CA ALA A 731 -44.41 6.21 -15.00
C ALA A 731 -44.52 5.61 -13.57
N LYS A 732 -44.84 4.29 -13.43
CA LYS A 732 -44.93 3.64 -12.15
C LYS A 732 -43.56 3.43 -11.47
N THR A 733 -42.47 3.47 -12.21
CA THR A 733 -41.10 3.39 -11.70
C THR A 733 -40.35 4.73 -11.80
N GLY A 734 -41.07 5.86 -11.92
CA GLY A 734 -40.52 7.18 -12.15
C GLY A 734 -39.89 7.87 -10.95
N VAL A 735 -39.62 7.13 -9.88
CA VAL A 735 -38.91 7.65 -8.66
C VAL A 735 -37.63 6.85 -8.40
N VAL A 736 -36.65 7.50 -7.81
CA VAL A 736 -35.38 6.87 -7.44
C VAL A 736 -35.63 5.65 -6.53
N GLY A 737 -35.00 4.54 -6.82
CA GLY A 737 -35.11 3.28 -6.09
C GLY A 737 -36.22 2.35 -6.59
N ALA A 738 -37.13 2.82 -7.46
CA ALA A 738 -38.25 2.01 -7.95
C ALA A 738 -37.87 1.03 -9.07
N ARG A 739 -36.73 1.20 -9.71
CA ARG A 739 -36.12 0.29 -10.69
C ARG A 739 -34.63 0.24 -10.48
N LYS A 740 -34.09 -0.98 -10.35
CA LYS A 740 -32.65 -1.24 -10.29
C LYS A 740 -32.32 -2.52 -11.04
N PHE A 741 -31.22 -2.51 -11.75
CA PHE A 741 -30.73 -3.70 -12.46
C PHE A 741 -29.22 -3.67 -12.61
N ASP A 742 -28.66 -4.85 -12.79
CA ASP A 742 -27.23 -5.03 -13.05
C ASP A 742 -26.97 -5.13 -14.55
N VAL A 743 -25.81 -4.73 -15.00
CA VAL A 743 -25.34 -5.01 -16.36
C VAL A 743 -23.94 -5.57 -16.29
N SER A 744 -23.74 -6.77 -16.85
CA SER A 744 -22.43 -7.35 -17.08
C SER A 744 -22.08 -7.28 -18.56
N ILE A 745 -20.78 -7.13 -18.88
CA ILE A 745 -20.26 -7.23 -20.24
C ILE A 745 -19.09 -8.21 -20.22
N ASP A 746 -19.14 -9.25 -21.05
CA ASP A 746 -18.17 -10.35 -21.09
C ASP A 746 -17.98 -10.95 -19.67
N GLY A 747 -19.08 -11.21 -18.96
CA GLY A 747 -19.11 -11.73 -17.60
C GLY A 747 -18.60 -10.77 -16.52
N VAL A 748 -18.22 -9.54 -16.86
CA VAL A 748 -17.74 -8.54 -15.90
C VAL A 748 -18.83 -7.54 -15.56
N LEU A 749 -19.22 -7.45 -14.30
CA LEU A 749 -20.23 -6.50 -13.82
C LEU A 749 -19.76 -5.06 -14.08
N LYS A 750 -20.52 -4.30 -14.87
CA LYS A 750 -20.25 -2.91 -15.27
C LYS A 750 -21.18 -1.90 -14.60
N LEU A 751 -22.42 -2.28 -14.38
CA LEU A 751 -23.38 -1.51 -13.61
C LEU A 751 -23.93 -2.41 -12.50
N ASN A 752 -23.83 -1.97 -11.26
CA ASN A 752 -24.36 -2.65 -10.09
C ASN A 752 -25.49 -1.83 -9.49
N ASP A 753 -26.67 -2.45 -9.28
CA ASP A 753 -27.84 -1.78 -8.74
C ASP A 753 -28.19 -0.48 -9.50
N TYR A 754 -27.98 -0.45 -10.82
CA TYR A 754 -28.18 0.76 -11.61
C TYR A 754 -29.62 1.22 -11.62
N ASP A 755 -29.84 2.44 -11.15
CA ASP A 755 -31.16 3.11 -11.18
C ASP A 755 -31.16 4.14 -12.32
N PRO A 756 -31.96 3.93 -13.39
CA PRO A 756 -31.99 4.84 -14.54
C PRO A 756 -32.58 6.21 -14.20
N VAL A 757 -33.42 6.36 -13.17
CA VAL A 757 -33.95 7.65 -12.73
C VAL A 757 -32.87 8.45 -12.01
N ALA A 758 -32.11 7.81 -11.11
CA ALA A 758 -30.97 8.42 -10.44
C ALA A 758 -29.87 8.74 -11.43
N GLY A 759 -29.56 7.79 -12.33
CA GLY A 759 -28.48 7.89 -13.32
C GLY A 759 -28.67 9.00 -14.37
N ALA A 760 -29.92 9.31 -14.75
CA ALA A 760 -30.26 10.37 -15.70
C ALA A 760 -30.71 11.68 -15.03
N GLY A 761 -30.82 11.71 -13.71
CA GLY A 761 -31.30 12.88 -12.96
C GLY A 761 -32.81 13.14 -13.13
N GLY A 762 -33.62 12.10 -13.32
CA GLY A 762 -35.07 12.17 -13.44
C GLY A 762 -35.67 11.15 -14.42
N THR A 763 -37.01 11.04 -14.37
CA THR A 763 -37.77 10.23 -15.32
C THR A 763 -37.90 10.95 -16.68
N ASP A 764 -38.16 10.20 -17.76
CA ASP A 764 -38.21 10.71 -19.15
C ASP A 764 -36.93 11.45 -19.60
N ARG A 765 -35.79 11.10 -19.00
CA ARG A 765 -34.47 11.61 -19.36
C ARG A 765 -33.60 10.47 -19.89
N GLY A 766 -33.04 10.70 -21.08
CA GLY A 766 -32.10 9.77 -21.73
C GLY A 766 -30.67 10.06 -21.31
N THR A 767 -29.96 9.03 -20.96
CA THR A 767 -28.53 9.04 -20.58
C THR A 767 -27.79 7.96 -21.38
N MET A 768 -26.47 8.06 -21.49
CA MET A 768 -25.62 7.05 -22.08
C MET A 768 -24.55 6.61 -21.08
N ARG A 769 -24.26 5.30 -21.06
CA ARG A 769 -23.15 4.71 -20.32
C ARG A 769 -22.21 4.02 -21.28
N ALA A 770 -20.92 4.29 -21.16
CA ALA A 770 -19.89 3.76 -22.06
C ALA A 770 -18.87 2.90 -21.30
N PHE A 771 -18.53 1.75 -21.87
CA PHE A 771 -17.59 0.80 -21.29
C PHE A 771 -16.58 0.36 -22.32
N ALA A 772 -15.30 0.53 -22.05
CA ALA A 772 -14.23 -0.02 -22.86
C ALA A 772 -14.03 -1.51 -22.49
N VAL A 773 -14.02 -2.36 -23.48
CA VAL A 773 -13.76 -3.80 -23.36
C VAL A 773 -12.88 -4.28 -24.51
N THR A 774 -12.19 -5.39 -24.33
CA THR A 774 -11.47 -6.08 -25.41
C THR A 774 -12.20 -7.40 -25.66
N SER A 775 -12.77 -7.55 -26.84
CA SER A 775 -13.53 -8.75 -27.19
C SER A 775 -12.69 -10.01 -27.08
N ASP A 776 -13.27 -11.07 -26.60
CA ASP A 776 -12.72 -12.44 -26.60
C ASP A 776 -13.19 -13.27 -27.81
N GLY A 777 -13.99 -12.67 -28.67
CA GLY A 777 -14.60 -13.25 -29.88
C GLY A 777 -16.07 -12.88 -30.01
N ASN A 778 -16.67 -12.43 -28.91
CA ASN A 778 -18.05 -11.94 -28.81
C ASN A 778 -18.10 -10.80 -27.80
N ILE A 779 -19.09 -9.95 -27.84
CA ILE A 779 -19.42 -8.99 -26.78
C ILE A 779 -20.76 -9.40 -26.22
N ASP A 780 -20.70 -10.00 -25.02
CA ASP A 780 -21.87 -10.50 -24.30
C ASP A 780 -22.34 -9.43 -23.30
N ILE A 781 -23.63 -9.03 -23.39
CA ILE A 781 -24.20 -8.03 -22.50
C ILE A 781 -25.39 -8.64 -21.77
N ASP A 782 -25.26 -8.87 -20.48
CA ASP A 782 -26.28 -9.48 -19.63
C ASP A 782 -26.94 -8.45 -18.74
N PHE A 783 -28.28 -8.48 -18.65
CA PHE A 783 -29.10 -7.62 -17.83
C PHE A 783 -29.73 -8.38 -16.66
N GLY A 784 -29.15 -8.25 -15.48
CA GLY A 784 -29.62 -8.90 -14.26
C GLY A 784 -30.66 -8.06 -13.50
N ARG A 785 -31.75 -8.70 -13.05
CA ARG A 785 -32.81 -8.04 -12.29
C ARG A 785 -32.43 -7.84 -10.82
N VAL A 786 -32.66 -6.64 -10.29
CA VAL A 786 -32.56 -6.34 -8.86
C VAL A 786 -33.89 -5.84 -8.31
N VAL A 787 -34.41 -4.72 -8.81
CA VAL A 787 -35.72 -4.18 -8.46
C VAL A 787 -36.48 -3.86 -9.74
N GLU A 788 -37.64 -4.43 -9.96
CA GLU A 788 -38.43 -4.27 -11.18
C GLU A 788 -37.65 -4.78 -12.43
N ASN A 789 -38.02 -4.46 -13.63
CA ASN A 789 -37.50 -5.04 -14.86
C ASN A 789 -36.29 -4.27 -15.39
N PRO A 790 -35.20 -4.93 -15.83
CA PRO A 790 -34.15 -4.28 -16.60
C PRO A 790 -34.66 -3.81 -17.96
N LEU A 791 -34.00 -2.80 -18.53
CA LEU A 791 -34.36 -2.21 -19.83
C LEU A 791 -33.15 -1.60 -20.55
N VAL A 792 -33.27 -1.45 -21.87
CA VAL A 792 -32.33 -0.72 -22.73
C VAL A 792 -33.06 -0.10 -23.93
N GLN A 793 -32.69 1.12 -24.32
CA GLN A 793 -33.24 1.80 -25.49
C GLN A 793 -32.37 1.68 -26.74
N GLY A 794 -31.07 1.60 -26.55
CA GLY A 794 -30.15 1.44 -27.66
C GLY A 794 -28.82 0.86 -27.22
N ILE A 795 -28.18 0.13 -28.13
CA ILE A 795 -26.85 -0.43 -27.97
C ILE A 795 -25.99 0.01 -29.14
N GLU A 796 -24.81 0.55 -28.87
CA GLU A 796 -23.84 0.90 -29.90
C GLU A 796 -22.49 0.29 -29.52
N ILE A 797 -21.85 -0.40 -30.45
CA ILE A 797 -20.50 -0.94 -30.29
C ILE A 797 -19.59 -0.25 -31.29
N VAL A 798 -18.63 0.49 -30.76
CA VAL A 798 -17.67 1.27 -31.53
C VAL A 798 -16.29 0.64 -31.38
N LYS A 799 -15.66 0.29 -32.48
CA LYS A 799 -14.26 -0.14 -32.48
C LYS A 799 -13.41 1.01 -31.95
N LEU A 800 -12.64 0.75 -30.94
CA LEU A 800 -11.61 1.69 -30.51
C LEU A 800 -10.42 1.51 -31.45
N PRO A 801 -9.78 2.62 -31.87
CA PRO A 801 -8.56 2.49 -32.62
C PRO A 801 -7.58 1.63 -31.83
N PRO A 802 -6.77 0.77 -32.48
CA PRO A 802 -5.67 0.13 -31.79
C PRO A 802 -4.88 1.26 -31.13
N VAL A 803 -4.61 1.12 -29.84
CA VAL A 803 -3.73 2.08 -29.13
C VAL A 803 -2.47 2.16 -30.00
N PRO A 804 -2.17 3.28 -30.67
CA PRO A 804 -0.92 3.37 -31.40
C PRO A 804 0.18 3.02 -30.41
N PRO A 805 1.31 2.39 -30.80
CA PRO A 805 2.45 2.31 -29.95
C PRO A 805 2.80 3.76 -29.59
N THR A 806 2.31 4.22 -28.43
CA THR A 806 2.62 5.54 -27.92
C THR A 806 4.11 5.54 -27.74
N THR A 807 4.82 6.42 -28.44
CA THR A 807 6.22 6.67 -28.19
C THR A 807 6.28 7.13 -26.73
N THR A 808 6.64 6.23 -25.84
CA THR A 808 6.71 6.53 -24.41
C THR A 808 8.00 7.31 -24.21
N LEU A 809 7.89 8.54 -23.74
CA LEU A 809 9.04 9.41 -23.51
C LEU A 809 9.81 8.94 -22.29
N ASP A 810 11.13 8.88 -22.38
CA ASP A 810 12.04 8.59 -21.26
C ASP A 810 12.17 9.79 -20.29
N THR A 811 11.04 10.35 -19.88
CA THR A 811 10.94 11.55 -19.05
C THR A 811 10.10 11.31 -17.82
N VAL A 812 10.35 12.11 -16.78
CA VAL A 812 9.43 12.32 -15.66
C VAL A 812 8.97 13.76 -15.72
N THR A 813 7.67 13.97 -15.69
CA THR A 813 7.08 15.30 -15.56
C THR A 813 6.39 15.42 -14.21
N LYS A 814 6.35 16.62 -13.66
CA LYS A 814 5.60 16.93 -12.44
C LYS A 814 4.62 18.07 -12.67
N ARG A 815 3.54 18.07 -11.91
CA ARG A 815 2.59 19.18 -11.82
C ARG A 815 2.00 19.27 -10.41
N SER A 816 1.74 20.45 -9.95
CA SER A 816 1.00 20.64 -8.70
C SER A 816 -0.43 20.18 -8.89
N TYR A 817 -0.98 19.51 -7.88
CA TYR A 817 -2.35 19.04 -7.85
C TYR A 817 -2.96 19.23 -6.46
N ASP A 818 -4.18 19.72 -6.39
CA ASP A 818 -4.88 20.01 -5.13
C ASP A 818 -5.88 18.91 -4.71
N GLY A 819 -6.01 17.87 -5.53
CA GLY A 819 -6.98 16.79 -5.32
C GLY A 819 -8.33 17.02 -6.00
N ALA A 820 -8.60 18.19 -6.51
CA ALA A 820 -9.87 18.55 -7.18
C ALA A 820 -9.69 18.90 -8.66
N THR A 821 -8.74 19.78 -8.97
CA THR A 821 -8.41 20.21 -10.34
C THR A 821 -6.89 20.20 -10.52
N ALA A 822 -6.42 19.98 -11.75
CA ALA A 822 -5.00 20.08 -12.02
C ALA A 822 -4.55 21.54 -11.94
N VAL A 823 -3.61 21.83 -11.06
CA VAL A 823 -3.10 23.19 -10.84
C VAL A 823 -1.68 23.28 -11.38
N GLY A 824 -1.45 24.27 -12.22
CA GLY A 824 -0.15 24.54 -12.81
C GLY A 824 0.21 23.66 -14.02
N ASN A 825 1.22 24.11 -14.76
CA ASN A 825 1.72 23.44 -15.94
C ASN A 825 2.65 22.29 -15.59
N ALA A 826 2.72 21.28 -16.46
CA ALA A 826 3.70 20.23 -16.33
C ALA A 826 5.12 20.80 -16.51
N SER A 827 6.05 20.41 -15.65
CA SER A 827 7.48 20.69 -15.79
C SER A 827 8.26 19.38 -15.80
N SER A 828 9.35 19.33 -16.58
CA SER A 828 10.21 18.15 -16.64
C SER A 828 11.11 18.07 -15.40
N VAL A 829 11.30 16.85 -14.89
CA VAL A 829 12.30 16.53 -13.87
C VAL A 829 13.56 16.05 -14.59
N ALA A 830 14.72 16.56 -14.20
CA ALA A 830 15.99 16.19 -14.84
C ALA A 830 16.25 14.67 -14.70
N ASN A 831 16.71 14.05 -15.77
CA ASN A 831 17.06 12.63 -15.84
C ASN A 831 18.57 12.47 -16.10
N PRO A 832 19.43 12.67 -15.08
CA PRO A 832 20.89 12.82 -15.26
C PRO A 832 21.61 11.52 -15.66
N ASP A 833 20.99 10.37 -15.41
CA ASP A 833 21.55 9.05 -15.68
C ASP A 833 20.90 8.32 -16.86
N ASN A 834 20.08 9.02 -17.64
CA ASN A 834 19.34 8.47 -18.78
C ASN A 834 18.51 7.23 -18.45
N THR A 835 17.92 7.19 -17.24
CA THR A 835 17.00 6.12 -16.84
C THR A 835 15.88 5.99 -17.88
N LYS A 836 15.61 4.77 -18.33
CA LYS A 836 14.55 4.45 -19.28
C LYS A 836 13.19 4.42 -18.58
N TRP A 837 12.63 5.61 -18.33
CA TRP A 837 11.32 5.76 -17.66
C TRP A 837 10.18 5.11 -18.44
N SER A 838 10.33 4.95 -19.76
CA SER A 838 9.40 4.17 -20.59
C SER A 838 9.33 2.68 -20.24
N ALA A 839 10.39 2.14 -19.61
CA ALA A 839 10.45 0.76 -19.14
C ALA A 839 10.00 0.58 -17.68
N VAL A 840 9.77 1.67 -16.94
CA VAL A 840 9.35 1.62 -15.53
C VAL A 840 7.94 1.03 -15.41
N LYS A 841 7.74 0.16 -14.42
CA LYS A 841 6.46 -0.50 -14.11
C LYS A 841 6.10 -0.26 -12.66
N GLY A 842 5.15 0.63 -12.42
CA GLY A 842 4.79 1.05 -11.08
C GLY A 842 5.90 1.83 -10.38
N ALA A 843 5.55 2.86 -9.64
CA ALA A 843 6.47 3.60 -8.77
C ALA A 843 5.71 4.20 -7.59
N PHE A 844 6.40 4.35 -6.45
CA PHE A 844 5.91 5.06 -5.28
C PHE A 844 7.07 5.70 -4.52
N TRP A 845 6.78 6.82 -3.88
CA TRP A 845 7.74 7.51 -3.02
C TRP A 845 7.42 7.23 -1.55
N VAL A 846 8.46 6.93 -0.76
CA VAL A 846 8.36 6.74 0.69
C VAL A 846 9.68 7.13 1.37
N GLY A 847 9.60 7.93 2.42
CA GLY A 847 10.71 8.23 3.31
C GLY A 847 11.94 8.92 2.71
N GLY A 848 11.83 9.51 1.52
CA GLY A 848 12.97 10.11 0.80
C GLY A 848 13.43 9.30 -0.41
N ASP A 849 12.98 8.05 -0.54
CA ASP A 849 13.33 7.17 -1.65
C ASP A 849 12.15 6.96 -2.61
N LEU A 850 12.44 6.93 -3.90
CA LEU A 850 11.54 6.45 -4.96
C LEU A 850 11.85 4.99 -5.25
N PHE A 851 10.84 4.14 -5.08
CA PHE A 851 10.87 2.72 -5.48
C PHE A 851 10.14 2.55 -6.80
N TYR A 852 10.70 1.73 -7.71
CA TYR A 852 10.12 1.50 -9.04
C TYR A 852 10.60 0.17 -9.64
N GLY A 853 9.77 -0.41 -10.52
CA GLY A 853 10.05 -1.68 -11.19
C GLY A 853 10.69 -1.49 -12.57
N VAL A 854 11.71 -2.30 -12.92
CA VAL A 854 12.28 -2.38 -14.27
C VAL A 854 12.66 -3.83 -14.57
N ASN A 855 12.13 -4.40 -15.66
CA ASN A 855 12.48 -5.73 -16.14
C ASN A 855 12.38 -6.87 -15.09
N GLY A 856 11.40 -6.77 -14.16
CA GLY A 856 11.22 -7.75 -13.10
C GLY A 856 12.03 -7.50 -11.83
N ASP A 857 12.89 -6.50 -11.83
CA ASP A 857 13.65 -6.07 -10.66
C ASP A 857 13.05 -4.81 -10.03
N LEU A 858 13.06 -4.75 -8.71
CA LEU A 858 12.74 -3.54 -7.95
C LEU A 858 14.01 -2.70 -7.77
N TYR A 859 13.92 -1.41 -8.02
CA TYR A 859 14.98 -0.43 -7.80
C TYR A 859 14.55 0.60 -6.77
N LYS A 860 15.52 1.22 -6.10
CA LYS A 860 15.32 2.40 -5.27
C LYS A 860 16.38 3.46 -5.53
N ARG A 861 16.01 4.72 -5.31
CA ARG A 861 16.90 5.87 -5.37
C ARG A 861 16.35 7.00 -4.53
N SER A 862 17.22 7.83 -3.95
CA SER A 862 16.76 9.05 -3.28
C SER A 862 16.09 9.98 -4.29
N PHE A 863 15.04 10.69 -3.84
CA PHE A 863 14.33 11.67 -4.65
C PHE A 863 13.75 12.78 -3.78
N ASP A 864 14.20 14.02 -4.01
CA ASP A 864 13.83 15.22 -3.25
C ASP A 864 12.76 16.09 -3.94
N GLY A 865 12.18 15.62 -5.06
CA GLY A 865 11.23 16.36 -5.88
C GLY A 865 11.82 17.08 -7.09
N THR A 866 13.14 17.17 -7.16
CA THR A 866 13.87 17.84 -8.25
C THR A 866 15.03 17.00 -8.77
N THR A 867 15.68 16.24 -7.90
CA THR A 867 16.93 15.53 -8.20
C THR A 867 16.81 14.06 -7.83
N PHE A 868 17.19 13.20 -8.76
CA PHE A 868 17.32 11.77 -8.55
C PHE A 868 18.74 11.40 -8.10
N GLY A 869 18.85 10.63 -7.01
CA GLY A 869 20.09 9.96 -6.64
C GLY A 869 20.42 8.77 -7.56
N THR A 870 21.53 8.10 -7.31
CA THR A 870 21.94 6.91 -8.09
C THR A 870 20.96 5.76 -7.87
N PRO A 871 20.48 5.10 -8.94
CA PRO A 871 19.61 3.93 -8.82
C PRO A 871 20.37 2.74 -8.23
N LYS A 872 19.71 2.02 -7.31
CA LYS A 872 20.22 0.77 -6.72
C LYS A 872 19.18 -0.32 -6.89
N LYS A 873 19.60 -1.49 -7.38
CA LYS A 873 18.76 -2.69 -7.38
C LYS A 873 18.50 -3.11 -5.94
N VAL A 874 17.26 -3.42 -5.64
CA VAL A 874 16.81 -3.95 -4.35
C VAL A 874 16.90 -5.46 -4.39
N ASP A 875 17.79 -6.03 -3.59
CA ASP A 875 17.98 -7.49 -3.49
C ASP A 875 18.24 -7.88 -2.02
N PRO A 876 17.19 -7.92 -1.20
CA PRO A 876 17.29 -8.31 0.21
C PRO A 876 17.32 -9.84 0.42
N TYR A 877 17.15 -10.61 -0.65
CA TYR A 877 17.07 -12.07 -0.61
C TYR A 877 18.45 -12.72 -0.62
N HIS A 878 19.49 -11.94 -0.94
CA HIS A 878 20.89 -12.34 -0.95
C HIS A 878 21.69 -11.46 0.01
N ASP A 879 22.44 -12.12 0.90
CA ASP A 879 23.30 -11.47 1.89
C ASP A 879 24.71 -12.04 1.82
N ALA A 880 25.67 -11.21 1.43
CA ALA A 880 27.07 -11.63 1.24
C ALA A 880 27.70 -12.27 2.49
N LYS A 881 27.22 -11.93 3.70
CA LYS A 881 27.67 -12.53 4.96
C LYS A 881 27.12 -13.94 5.15
N TRP A 882 25.88 -14.20 4.68
CA TRP A 882 25.15 -15.43 5.02
C TRP A 882 24.99 -16.42 3.88
N ASP A 883 25.00 -16.00 2.62
CA ASP A 883 24.68 -16.84 1.46
C ASP A 883 25.55 -18.10 1.32
N LEU A 884 26.81 -18.01 1.71
CA LEU A 884 27.75 -19.12 1.61
C LEU A 884 27.91 -19.91 2.92
N VAL A 885 27.26 -19.50 4.00
CA VAL A 885 27.34 -20.16 5.30
C VAL A 885 26.42 -21.37 5.31
N VAL A 886 27.00 -22.56 5.55
CA VAL A 886 26.24 -23.81 5.63
C VAL A 886 25.47 -23.88 6.95
N THR A 887 24.18 -24.17 6.88
CA THR A 887 23.27 -24.11 8.03
C THR A 887 23.49 -25.24 9.06
N GLY A 888 24.15 -26.32 8.65
CA GLY A 888 24.32 -27.53 9.47
C GLY A 888 23.03 -28.32 9.70
N SER A 889 21.97 -28.03 8.91
CA SER A 889 20.65 -28.68 9.00
C SER A 889 20.20 -29.21 7.67
N ALA A 890 19.19 -30.10 7.67
CA ALA A 890 18.59 -30.62 6.44
C ALA A 890 17.95 -29.52 5.57
N PRO A 891 17.98 -29.62 4.24
CA PRO A 891 18.78 -30.63 3.51
C PRO A 891 20.28 -30.40 3.67
N GLU A 892 21.06 -31.49 3.69
CA GLU A 892 22.51 -31.43 3.86
C GLU A 892 23.14 -30.50 2.82
N GLY A 893 24.09 -29.66 3.24
CA GLY A 893 24.73 -28.64 2.39
C GLY A 893 23.92 -27.38 2.14
N SER A 894 22.71 -27.24 2.72
CA SER A 894 21.94 -26.01 2.64
C SER A 894 22.69 -24.84 3.28
N THR A 895 22.63 -23.67 2.62
CA THR A 895 23.15 -22.42 3.14
C THR A 895 22.02 -21.50 3.63
N TYR A 896 22.38 -20.36 4.20
CA TYR A 896 21.38 -19.33 4.56
C TYR A 896 20.86 -18.52 3.37
N ALA A 897 21.37 -18.74 2.15
CA ALA A 897 20.90 -18.01 0.95
C ALA A 897 19.37 -18.02 0.88
N GLY A 898 18.79 -16.86 0.61
CA GLY A 898 17.35 -16.69 0.44
C GLY A 898 16.89 -17.02 -0.97
N MET A 899 15.68 -16.59 -1.30
CA MET A 899 15.08 -16.82 -2.60
C MET A 899 14.23 -15.60 -3.00
N THR A 900 14.45 -15.09 -4.22
CA THR A 900 13.69 -13.97 -4.78
C THR A 900 12.18 -14.24 -4.72
N VAL A 901 11.40 -13.23 -4.40
CA VAL A 901 9.95 -13.32 -4.29
C VAL A 901 9.27 -13.42 -5.67
N ASP A 902 8.14 -14.12 -5.76
CA ASP A 902 7.35 -14.25 -6.98
C ASP A 902 6.85 -12.91 -7.57
N PHE A 903 6.82 -11.85 -6.77
CA PHE A 903 6.51 -10.49 -7.23
C PHE A 903 7.41 -10.04 -8.39
N SER A 904 8.67 -10.51 -8.46
CA SER A 904 9.57 -10.23 -9.58
C SER A 904 9.00 -10.69 -10.93
N ALA A 905 8.25 -11.80 -10.96
CA ALA A 905 7.57 -12.27 -12.16
C ALA A 905 6.30 -11.47 -12.49
N GLU A 906 5.66 -10.85 -11.48
CA GLU A 906 4.49 -10.00 -11.66
C GLU A 906 4.87 -8.57 -12.11
N LEU A 907 6.02 -8.08 -11.67
CA LEU A 907 6.47 -6.70 -11.81
C LEU A 907 6.48 -6.18 -13.27
N PRO A 908 6.84 -6.96 -14.30
CA PRO A 908 6.72 -6.52 -15.70
C PRO A 908 5.30 -6.16 -16.14
N ASN A 909 4.29 -6.71 -15.48
CA ASN A 909 2.87 -6.49 -15.77
C ASN A 909 2.20 -5.49 -14.83
N VAL A 910 2.93 -4.90 -13.87
CA VAL A 910 2.37 -3.87 -12.97
C VAL A 910 2.03 -2.63 -13.77
N THR A 911 0.82 -2.11 -13.58
CA THR A 911 0.31 -0.90 -14.25
C THR A 911 0.19 0.31 -13.33
N GLY A 912 0.16 0.10 -12.02
CA GLY A 912 0.18 1.15 -11.02
C GLY A 912 0.52 0.57 -9.65
N MET A 913 1.17 1.37 -8.79
CA MET A 913 1.62 0.92 -7.47
C MET A 913 1.66 2.09 -6.49
N PHE A 914 1.25 1.86 -5.23
CA PHE A 914 1.43 2.80 -4.14
C PHE A 914 1.72 2.09 -2.82
N TYR A 915 2.31 2.82 -1.87
CA TYR A 915 2.64 2.34 -0.54
C TYR A 915 1.76 3.01 0.52
N THR A 916 1.25 2.22 1.47
CA THR A 916 0.63 2.70 2.71
C THR A 916 0.64 1.61 3.79
N GLY A 917 0.85 1.99 5.05
CA GLY A 917 0.68 1.10 6.20
C GLY A 917 1.47 -0.21 6.16
N GLY A 918 2.72 -0.20 5.67
CA GLY A 918 3.55 -1.41 5.56
C GLY A 918 3.20 -2.31 4.38
N ARG A 919 2.43 -1.81 3.40
CA ARG A 919 1.96 -2.58 2.24
C ARG A 919 2.20 -1.82 0.94
N ILE A 920 2.55 -2.53 -0.12
CA ILE A 920 2.44 -2.05 -1.49
C ILE A 920 1.15 -2.60 -2.09
N TYR A 921 0.34 -1.70 -2.66
CA TYR A 921 -0.86 -2.02 -3.43
C TYR A 921 -0.55 -1.84 -4.91
N TYR A 922 -1.01 -2.76 -5.75
CA TYR A 922 -0.70 -2.72 -7.18
C TYR A 922 -1.76 -3.38 -8.05
N THR A 923 -1.79 -2.96 -9.31
CA THR A 923 -2.64 -3.52 -10.37
C THR A 923 -1.78 -4.21 -11.42
N LEU A 924 -2.34 -5.21 -12.09
CA LEU A 924 -1.70 -5.96 -13.17
C LEU A 924 -2.45 -5.75 -14.49
N ALA A 925 -1.70 -5.69 -15.59
CA ALA A 925 -2.27 -5.51 -16.92
C ALA A 925 -3.30 -6.59 -17.25
N GLY A 926 -4.48 -6.17 -17.68
CA GLY A 926 -5.60 -7.06 -18.05
C GLY A 926 -6.35 -7.70 -16.87
N GLN A 927 -5.99 -7.38 -15.61
CA GLN A 927 -6.69 -7.88 -14.43
C GLN A 927 -7.52 -6.77 -13.79
N SER A 928 -8.75 -7.10 -13.41
CA SER A 928 -9.67 -6.15 -12.75
C SER A 928 -9.43 -5.99 -11.25
N THR A 929 -8.50 -6.73 -10.69
CA THR A 929 -8.27 -6.87 -9.25
C THR A 929 -7.15 -5.96 -8.77
N LEU A 930 -7.33 -5.33 -7.60
CA LEU A 930 -6.27 -4.69 -6.84
C LEU A 930 -5.63 -5.73 -5.90
N PHE A 931 -4.31 -5.80 -5.90
CA PHE A 931 -3.53 -6.69 -5.04
C PHE A 931 -2.72 -5.91 -4.02
N TRP A 932 -2.33 -6.58 -2.94
CA TRP A 932 -1.30 -6.05 -2.05
C TRP A 932 -0.35 -7.14 -1.56
N ARG A 933 0.85 -6.69 -1.18
CA ARG A 933 1.86 -7.47 -0.46
C ARG A 933 2.44 -6.62 0.66
N GLY A 934 2.91 -7.23 1.75
CA GLY A 934 3.72 -6.53 2.74
C GLY A 934 4.93 -5.86 2.07
N PHE A 935 5.41 -4.76 2.63
CA PHE A 935 6.60 -4.07 2.16
C PHE A 935 7.33 -3.36 3.30
N ALA A 936 8.62 -3.61 3.44
CA ALA A 936 9.50 -2.93 4.37
C ALA A 936 10.41 -1.95 3.61
N PRO A 937 10.19 -0.62 3.67
CA PRO A 937 11.01 0.35 2.94
C PRO A 937 12.48 0.34 3.33
N ASP A 938 12.80 -0.07 4.55
CA ASP A 938 14.16 -0.16 5.08
C ASP A 938 15.05 -1.12 4.27
N THR A 939 14.54 -2.30 3.99
CA THR A 939 15.26 -3.34 3.23
C THR A 939 14.80 -3.45 1.79
N GLY A 940 13.59 -2.98 1.48
CA GLY A 940 12.91 -3.23 0.21
C GLY A 940 12.37 -4.66 0.09
N VAL A 941 12.27 -5.40 1.18
CA VAL A 941 11.64 -6.73 1.19
C VAL A 941 10.18 -6.61 0.82
N VAL A 942 9.77 -7.41 -0.17
CA VAL A 942 8.37 -7.61 -0.55
C VAL A 942 7.88 -8.90 0.09
N GLY A 943 6.70 -8.85 0.70
CA GLY A 943 6.06 -10.01 1.31
C GLY A 943 5.85 -11.15 0.32
N ALA A 944 6.16 -12.38 0.75
CA ALA A 944 6.03 -13.57 -0.09
C ALA A 944 4.58 -13.84 -0.50
N GLU A 945 3.62 -13.53 0.36
CA GLU A 945 2.20 -13.77 0.12
C GLU A 945 1.55 -12.59 -0.59
N ARG A 946 0.77 -12.89 -1.64
CA ARG A 946 -0.08 -11.94 -2.36
C ARG A 946 -1.50 -12.04 -1.84
N THR A 947 -2.11 -10.91 -1.53
CA THR A 947 -3.51 -10.83 -1.10
C THR A 947 -4.32 -10.03 -2.10
N THR A 948 -5.53 -10.51 -2.38
CA THR A 948 -6.53 -9.81 -3.18
C THR A 948 -7.29 -8.83 -2.29
N VAL A 949 -7.44 -7.59 -2.74
CA VAL A 949 -8.34 -6.62 -2.10
C VAL A 949 -9.77 -6.99 -2.47
N THR A 950 -10.58 -7.30 -1.49
CA THR A 950 -12.01 -7.54 -1.69
C THR A 950 -12.72 -6.21 -1.93
N GLY A 951 -13.36 -6.05 -3.08
CA GLY A 951 -14.07 -4.83 -3.47
C GLY A 951 -14.56 -4.92 -4.90
N THR A 952 -15.44 -4.04 -5.28
CA THR A 952 -16.20 -4.11 -6.53
C THR A 952 -15.62 -3.29 -7.67
N THR A 953 -14.51 -2.59 -7.44
CA THR A 953 -13.95 -1.69 -8.46
C THR A 953 -13.11 -2.47 -9.46
N ALA A 954 -13.41 -2.30 -10.75
CA ALA A 954 -12.65 -2.90 -11.83
C ALA A 954 -11.40 -2.06 -12.13
N PHE A 955 -10.22 -2.64 -11.97
CA PHE A 955 -8.91 -2.01 -12.23
C PHE A 955 -8.27 -2.44 -13.57
N ALA A 956 -8.98 -3.14 -14.43
CA ALA A 956 -8.44 -3.64 -15.72
C ALA A 956 -7.86 -2.53 -16.60
N ASP A 957 -8.38 -1.31 -16.46
CA ASP A 957 -7.96 -0.11 -17.18
C ASP A 957 -6.95 0.77 -16.42
N ALA A 958 -6.52 0.35 -15.24
CA ALA A 958 -5.58 1.14 -14.45
C ALA A 958 -4.23 1.26 -15.15
N GLY A 959 -3.72 2.50 -15.27
CA GLY A 959 -2.41 2.86 -15.82
C GLY A 959 -1.55 3.67 -14.85
N GLY A 960 -1.99 3.81 -13.60
CA GLY A 960 -1.29 4.51 -12.53
C GLY A 960 -2.17 4.59 -11.29
N LEU A 961 -1.55 4.55 -10.12
CA LEU A 961 -2.25 4.59 -8.83
C LEU A 961 -1.47 5.47 -7.86
N PHE A 962 -2.18 6.26 -7.05
CA PHE A 962 -1.62 6.86 -5.83
C PHE A 962 -2.71 7.07 -4.78
N LEU A 963 -2.31 7.11 -3.51
CA LEU A 963 -3.20 7.32 -2.39
C LEU A 963 -2.89 8.65 -1.72
N ASP A 964 -3.93 9.41 -1.40
CA ASP A 964 -3.88 10.61 -0.57
C ASP A 964 -4.87 10.47 0.61
N GLY A 965 -4.34 10.27 1.81
CA GLY A 965 -5.16 10.06 3.00
C GLY A 965 -6.17 8.92 2.80
N SER A 966 -7.46 9.28 2.76
CA SER A 966 -8.58 8.35 2.51
C SER A 966 -9.11 8.38 1.07
N THR A 967 -8.33 8.86 0.10
CA THR A 967 -8.73 8.97 -1.31
C THR A 967 -7.75 8.24 -2.21
N LEU A 968 -8.22 7.22 -2.90
CA LEU A 968 -7.46 6.52 -3.95
C LEU A 968 -7.68 7.20 -5.29
N TYR A 969 -6.59 7.52 -5.98
CA TYR A 969 -6.59 8.05 -7.34
C TYR A 969 -6.12 6.98 -8.32
N VAL A 970 -6.85 6.87 -9.45
CA VAL A 970 -6.61 5.87 -10.50
C VAL A 970 -6.56 6.57 -11.85
N VAL A 971 -5.49 6.32 -12.59
CA VAL A 971 -5.34 6.77 -13.98
C VAL A 971 -5.89 5.71 -14.92
N SER A 972 -6.76 6.09 -15.84
CA SER A 972 -7.17 5.24 -16.95
C SER A 972 -6.09 5.25 -18.04
N ARG A 973 -5.53 4.09 -18.37
CA ARG A 973 -4.57 3.92 -19.46
C ARG A 973 -5.21 4.10 -20.86
N ILE A 974 -6.54 3.98 -20.95
CA ILE A 974 -7.28 4.13 -22.21
C ILE A 974 -7.63 5.60 -22.44
N THR A 975 -8.30 6.25 -21.47
CA THR A 975 -8.84 7.60 -21.63
C THR A 975 -7.88 8.70 -21.19
N GLY A 976 -6.86 8.38 -20.38
CA GLY A 976 -5.99 9.38 -19.75
C GLY A 976 -6.63 10.14 -18.59
N ASN A 977 -7.84 9.75 -18.18
CA ASN A 977 -8.53 10.38 -17.05
C ASN A 977 -7.89 9.96 -15.73
N LEU A 978 -7.89 10.89 -14.77
CA LEU A 978 -7.61 10.66 -13.36
C LEU A 978 -8.94 10.64 -12.62
N SER A 979 -9.27 9.52 -12.01
CA SER A 979 -10.48 9.34 -11.18
C SER A 979 -10.12 9.18 -9.73
N SER A 980 -10.98 9.64 -8.81
CA SER A 980 -10.83 9.43 -7.37
C SER A 980 -11.96 8.57 -6.82
N MET A 981 -11.67 7.82 -5.79
CA MET A 981 -12.64 7.06 -4.99
C MET A 981 -12.23 7.06 -3.53
N ALA A 982 -13.18 6.86 -2.61
CA ALA A 982 -12.89 6.77 -1.19
C ALA A 982 -12.08 5.51 -0.88
N TRP A 983 -11.26 5.58 0.17
CA TRP A 983 -10.41 4.50 0.65
C TRP A 983 -10.59 4.33 2.16
N SER A 984 -10.97 3.14 2.62
CA SER A 984 -11.00 2.80 4.04
C SER A 984 -10.68 1.32 4.25
N ASP A 985 -10.12 0.99 5.41
CA ASP A 985 -9.81 -0.39 5.83
C ASP A 985 -8.99 -1.20 4.81
N GLY A 986 -8.12 -0.51 4.06
CA GLY A 986 -7.25 -1.13 3.06
C GLY A 986 -7.94 -1.48 1.74
N ALA A 987 -9.11 -0.92 1.46
CA ALA A 987 -9.88 -1.16 0.25
C ALA A 987 -10.53 0.13 -0.31
N PRO A 988 -10.74 0.22 -1.64
CA PRO A 988 -11.55 1.28 -2.22
C PRO A 988 -13.03 1.09 -1.88
N THR A 989 -13.72 2.21 -1.62
CA THR A 989 -15.16 2.25 -1.31
C THR A 989 -15.87 3.26 -2.18
N GLY A 990 -17.13 2.97 -2.55
CA GLY A 990 -17.93 3.85 -3.41
C GLY A 990 -17.51 3.84 -4.89
N SER A 991 -18.10 4.74 -5.67
CA SER A 991 -17.89 4.84 -7.12
C SER A 991 -16.74 5.77 -7.46
N ALA A 992 -16.03 5.48 -8.55
CA ALA A 992 -15.00 6.36 -9.10
C ALA A 992 -15.62 7.64 -9.69
N THR A 993 -15.01 8.79 -9.41
CA THR A 993 -15.38 10.10 -9.96
C THR A 993 -14.20 10.66 -10.76
N VAL A 994 -14.40 11.00 -12.03
CA VAL A 994 -13.37 11.67 -12.84
C VAL A 994 -13.10 13.06 -12.28
N ARG A 995 -11.83 13.36 -12.02
CA ARG A 995 -11.38 14.65 -11.46
C ARG A 995 -10.63 15.50 -12.47
N SER A 996 -9.86 14.87 -13.33
CA SER A 996 -8.99 15.51 -14.32
C SER A 996 -8.88 14.59 -15.53
N GLY A 997 -8.62 15.14 -16.70
CA GLY A 997 -8.45 14.32 -17.89
C GLY A 997 -8.55 15.11 -19.19
N PRO A 998 -8.28 14.48 -20.35
CA PRO A 998 -8.34 15.13 -21.66
C PRO A 998 -9.68 15.82 -21.95
N GLY A 999 -10.79 15.32 -21.42
CA GLY A 999 -12.12 15.90 -21.60
C GLY A 999 -12.58 16.82 -20.46
N VAL A 1000 -11.78 17.04 -19.41
CA VAL A 1000 -12.12 17.85 -18.22
C VAL A 1000 -11.30 19.14 -18.20
N ASP A 1001 -9.98 19.02 -18.23
CA ASP A 1001 -9.02 20.12 -18.11
C ASP A 1001 -7.85 20.01 -19.10
N ASN A 1002 -7.98 19.16 -20.11
CA ASN A 1002 -6.99 18.87 -21.14
C ASN A 1002 -5.68 18.24 -20.60
N VAL A 1003 -5.71 17.64 -19.42
CA VAL A 1003 -4.56 16.94 -18.86
C VAL A 1003 -4.65 15.46 -19.18
N ASP A 1004 -3.64 14.93 -19.86
CA ASP A 1004 -3.50 13.50 -20.09
C ASP A 1004 -2.58 12.89 -19.02
N TRP A 1005 -3.12 11.99 -18.20
CA TRP A 1005 -2.41 11.33 -17.12
C TRP A 1005 -1.75 10.00 -17.53
N ARG A 1006 -1.82 9.59 -18.80
CA ARG A 1006 -1.21 8.33 -19.26
C ARG A 1006 0.30 8.37 -19.13
N GLY A 1007 0.84 7.29 -18.54
CA GLY A 1007 2.27 7.09 -18.34
C GLY A 1007 2.53 5.64 -17.93
N THR A 1008 3.79 5.30 -17.70
CA THR A 1008 4.18 3.98 -17.17
C THR A 1008 4.00 3.90 -15.67
N SER A 1009 3.99 5.05 -14.99
CA SER A 1009 3.69 5.17 -13.56
C SER A 1009 3.30 6.60 -13.19
N VAL A 1010 2.46 6.73 -12.15
CA VAL A 1010 2.09 8.01 -11.54
C VAL A 1010 2.24 7.88 -10.02
N PHE A 1011 2.85 8.87 -9.37
CA PHE A 1011 3.06 8.86 -7.93
C PHE A 1011 3.07 10.28 -7.35
N VAL A 1012 2.74 10.40 -6.05
CA VAL A 1012 2.91 11.65 -5.29
C VAL A 1012 4.29 11.65 -4.66
N GLY A 1013 4.98 12.79 -4.71
CA GLY A 1013 6.32 12.93 -4.18
C GLY A 1013 6.55 14.24 -3.44
N PRO A 1014 7.80 14.50 -3.03
CA PRO A 1014 8.17 15.68 -2.24
C PRO A 1014 8.01 16.98 -3.02
#